data_1df6deba83a5b0b22b8e63aa75d61b93
#
_entry.id   1df6deba83a5b0b22b8e63aa75d61b93
#
_cell.length_a   1.000
_cell.length_b   1.000
_cell.length_c   1.000
_cell.angle_alpha   90.00
_cell.angle_beta   90.00
_cell.angle_gamma   90.00
#
_symmetry.space_group_name_H-M   'P 1'
#
loop_
_entity.id
_entity.type
_entity.pdbx_description
1 polymer ?
#
loop_
_entity_poly.entity_id
_entity_poly.type
_entity_poly.pdbx_seq_one_letter_code
_entity_poly.pdbx_strand_id
1 'polypeptide(L)'
;MSMTTLVILQFVGIFAAYTGLTVLLPAVMFRRVLRGRRLSEQFLMCYTFGNFYIINIVFAVQLLHISNFQTLVLLTVVLSVLIWSRVNRISLRKLIIKNAEACRKLLQGSMGIKGAFYRVWQKFIRMLKYAICFFYREVVCNTLQWILAGAIVAALFWVYGRQLILTYGYRASDIPVHLNWINQMSRGNLFVSGVYPFGFHCMVYYLHTVFQVDTYVILCLFYLVQVFFIHVVLLAMLKMLCRSLYFPYAGVLVYILGSFWARQTYSRFGSSLPQEFGMIFVIPSIYFLIRFFQTEKENLKTKETKLTLGCFAIAFSLTLAIHFYGTMIAGLCCIGIAVGYVFRFLNKEYFRRIMMTGIISVFLAVLPMAIAFAGGTPLQGSLGWGLSVINGGNSDTQQEEKNIDIQNMTIEEIAASLNGDTESTGNAGNAAVQSQTNTPVITEAPNPSLSEKVGGIPEKIKNVWNMMAQRLREFIINLPEKWCAYAVLTGIGVLILLGLVFIIFRRTAYGEMLMSAGFCMGILTLLLCAGNLGLPVLMDPARCSIYYAYLLVAVLTLLGDGILYLIFMPRILKVIRNAAALGLTVITVAGMIHQDLIKTPDFLSGYVSNGALTCLTNIIRENEDKTWTIVSANDETQMGLDHGWHYETITFLRKLEKMDKDTKVIIPTKNVYFFIEKIPLDYSVVYSGSGQSISKKGASQNLPNVGGISMYQGEGRWILMSRMYYWAQAFMEKYPNDMKVYYESEDFICYVMPQNMYHQYNFAIDYGYNQVQTQEEKN
;
A
#
# COMPACT_ATOMS: atom_id res chain seq x y z
N MET A 1 -2.93 29.23 -2.40
CA MET A 1 -2.96 28.27 -1.26
C MET A 1 -1.60 27.62 -1.23
N SER A 2 -0.95 27.46 -0.06
CA SER A 2 0.36 26.81 -0.01
C SER A 2 0.23 25.32 -0.39
N MET A 3 1.30 24.72 -0.97
CA MET A 3 1.34 23.29 -1.31
C MET A 3 1.02 22.42 -0.10
N THR A 4 1.60 22.72 1.05
CA THR A 4 1.32 21.98 2.31
C THR A 4 -0.16 21.97 2.64
N THR A 5 -0.86 23.10 2.53
CA THR A 5 -2.31 23.17 2.79
C THR A 5 -3.09 22.37 1.77
N LEU A 6 -2.72 22.42 0.49
CA LEU A 6 -3.35 21.64 -0.57
C LEU A 6 -3.21 20.14 -0.32
N VAL A 7 -1.99 19.67 -0.03
CA VAL A 7 -1.69 18.26 0.26
C VAL A 7 -2.49 17.76 1.46
N ILE A 8 -2.57 18.54 2.54
CA ILE A 8 -3.37 18.17 3.71
C ILE A 8 -4.86 18.06 3.36
N LEU A 9 -5.42 19.01 2.60
CA LEU A 9 -6.82 18.97 2.19
C LEU A 9 -7.12 17.79 1.26
N GLN A 10 -6.24 17.51 0.31
CA GLN A 10 -6.34 16.34 -0.57
C GLN A 10 -6.29 15.04 0.23
N PHE A 11 -5.34 14.92 1.17
CA PHE A 11 -5.26 13.75 2.06
C PHE A 11 -6.54 13.57 2.88
N VAL A 12 -7.04 14.63 3.53
CA VAL A 12 -8.29 14.58 4.31
C VAL A 12 -9.47 14.18 3.42
N GLY A 13 -9.55 14.71 2.20
CA GLY A 13 -10.58 14.35 1.22
C GLY A 13 -10.53 12.87 0.85
N ILE A 14 -9.35 12.34 0.49
CA ILE A 14 -9.14 10.93 0.15
C ILE A 14 -9.46 10.03 1.34
N PHE A 15 -8.99 10.39 2.55
CA PHE A 15 -9.25 9.63 3.77
C PHE A 15 -10.75 9.58 4.11
N ALA A 16 -11.45 10.73 4.00
CA ALA A 16 -12.89 10.81 4.25
C ALA A 16 -13.70 10.02 3.22
N ALA A 17 -13.37 10.14 1.92
CA ALA A 17 -14.00 9.40 0.84
C ALA A 17 -13.83 7.89 1.03
N TYR A 18 -12.60 7.43 1.23
CA TYR A 18 -12.30 6.02 1.46
C TYR A 18 -12.99 5.46 2.71
N THR A 19 -12.91 6.18 3.84
CA THR A 19 -13.58 5.77 5.10
C THR A 19 -15.11 5.77 4.93
N GLY A 20 -15.65 6.76 4.23
CA GLY A 20 -17.08 6.84 3.89
C GLY A 20 -17.56 5.61 3.13
N LEU A 21 -16.83 5.19 2.12
CA LEU A 21 -17.16 4.04 1.27
C LEU A 21 -16.96 2.71 2.00
N THR A 22 -15.85 2.56 2.72
CA THR A 22 -15.44 1.24 3.25
C THR A 22 -15.95 0.96 4.66
N VAL A 23 -16.27 1.99 5.44
CA VAL A 23 -16.76 1.84 6.83
C VAL A 23 -18.16 2.37 7.01
N LEU A 24 -18.42 3.65 6.65
CA LEU A 24 -19.70 4.30 6.96
C LEU A 24 -20.85 3.77 6.10
N LEU A 25 -20.65 3.61 4.80
CA LEU A 25 -21.66 3.07 3.89
C LEU A 25 -22.09 1.65 4.32
N PRO A 26 -21.18 0.67 4.55
CA PRO A 26 -21.56 -0.64 5.08
C PRO A 26 -22.21 -0.58 6.46
N ALA A 27 -21.79 0.32 7.35
CA ALA A 27 -22.42 0.48 8.65
C ALA A 27 -23.90 0.86 8.56
N VAL A 28 -24.24 1.72 7.59
CA VAL A 28 -25.65 2.06 7.27
C VAL A 28 -26.36 0.86 6.64
N MET A 29 -25.74 0.20 5.66
CA MET A 29 -26.33 -0.95 4.94
C MET A 29 -26.65 -2.10 5.88
N PHE A 30 -25.77 -2.41 6.83
CA PHE A 30 -25.87 -3.57 7.74
C PHE A 30 -26.33 -3.22 9.15
N ARG A 31 -26.91 -2.04 9.37
CA ARG A 31 -27.29 -1.53 10.71
C ARG A 31 -27.97 -2.57 11.60
N ARG A 32 -28.84 -3.41 11.04
CA ARG A 32 -29.56 -4.45 11.79
C ARG A 32 -28.64 -5.61 12.21
N VAL A 33 -27.73 -6.02 11.37
CA VAL A 33 -26.77 -7.10 11.61
C VAL A 33 -25.71 -6.67 12.64
N LEU A 34 -25.33 -5.40 12.59
CA LEU A 34 -24.30 -4.84 13.46
C LEU A 34 -24.79 -4.51 14.87
N ARG A 35 -26.11 -4.41 15.06
CA ARG A 35 -26.70 -4.03 16.34
C ARG A 35 -26.34 -5.03 17.44
N GLY A 36 -25.79 -4.53 18.55
CA GLY A 36 -25.41 -5.33 19.72
C GLY A 36 -23.99 -5.95 19.66
N ARG A 37 -23.27 -5.77 18.55
CA ARG A 37 -21.86 -6.19 18.42
C ARG A 37 -20.93 -5.15 19.01
N ARG A 38 -19.73 -5.58 19.40
CA ARG A 38 -18.66 -4.66 19.83
C ARG A 38 -18.20 -3.80 18.66
N LEU A 39 -17.81 -2.55 18.90
CA LEU A 39 -17.39 -1.59 17.88
C LEU A 39 -16.26 -2.14 17.00
N SER A 40 -15.27 -2.80 17.59
CA SER A 40 -14.15 -3.42 16.84
C SER A 40 -14.62 -4.49 15.87
N GLU A 41 -15.59 -5.33 16.25
CA GLU A 41 -16.16 -6.35 15.38
C GLU A 41 -16.99 -5.71 14.23
N GLN A 42 -17.81 -4.71 14.58
CA GLN A 42 -18.55 -3.94 13.58
C GLN A 42 -17.62 -3.31 12.56
N PHE A 43 -16.52 -2.73 13.01
CA PHE A 43 -15.52 -2.13 12.16
C PHE A 43 -14.90 -3.17 11.21
N LEU A 44 -14.42 -4.31 11.72
CA LEU A 44 -13.84 -5.37 10.87
C LEU A 44 -14.81 -5.87 9.79
N MET A 45 -16.09 -6.08 10.16
CA MET A 45 -17.13 -6.52 9.22
C MET A 45 -17.40 -5.45 8.15
N CYS A 46 -17.59 -4.19 8.55
CA CYS A 46 -17.86 -3.08 7.62
C CYS A 46 -16.70 -2.86 6.67
N TYR A 47 -15.49 -2.75 7.21
CA TYR A 47 -14.30 -2.47 6.45
C TYR A 47 -13.99 -3.56 5.40
N THR A 48 -14.09 -4.83 5.81
CA THR A 48 -13.92 -5.97 4.91
C THR A 48 -14.96 -5.96 3.79
N PHE A 49 -16.25 -5.81 4.16
CA PHE A 49 -17.31 -5.79 3.16
C PHE A 49 -17.23 -4.56 2.25
N GLY A 50 -16.92 -3.38 2.78
CA GLY A 50 -16.85 -2.15 1.99
C GLY A 50 -15.80 -2.22 0.89
N ASN A 51 -14.60 -2.71 1.20
CA ASN A 51 -13.56 -2.92 0.19
C ASN A 51 -13.97 -3.96 -0.84
N PHE A 52 -14.52 -5.10 -0.41
CA PHE A 52 -15.03 -6.12 -1.32
C PHE A 52 -16.11 -5.58 -2.25
N TYR A 53 -17.04 -4.79 -1.71
CA TYR A 53 -18.15 -4.21 -2.44
C TYR A 53 -17.68 -3.26 -3.55
N ILE A 54 -16.82 -2.29 -3.22
CA ILE A 54 -16.31 -1.31 -4.18
C ILE A 54 -15.44 -1.97 -5.25
N ILE A 55 -14.51 -2.84 -4.86
CA ILE A 55 -13.61 -3.53 -5.79
C ILE A 55 -14.42 -4.35 -6.81
N ASN A 56 -15.44 -5.09 -6.37
CA ASN A 56 -16.25 -5.91 -7.27
C ASN A 56 -17.20 -5.07 -8.15
N ILE A 57 -17.66 -3.91 -7.70
CA ILE A 57 -18.39 -2.98 -8.57
C ILE A 57 -17.48 -2.55 -9.73
N VAL A 58 -16.24 -2.13 -9.43
CA VAL A 58 -15.30 -1.71 -10.46
C VAL A 58 -15.00 -2.85 -11.43
N PHE A 59 -14.70 -4.05 -10.94
CA PHE A 59 -14.49 -5.22 -11.80
C PHE A 59 -15.68 -5.46 -12.73
N ALA A 60 -16.90 -5.42 -12.20
CA ALA A 60 -18.10 -5.68 -12.99
C ALA A 60 -18.27 -4.65 -14.12
N VAL A 61 -18.12 -3.35 -13.84
CA VAL A 61 -18.31 -2.32 -14.87
C VAL A 61 -17.14 -2.24 -15.85
N GLN A 62 -15.92 -2.58 -15.41
CA GLN A 62 -14.74 -2.64 -16.28
C GLN A 62 -14.83 -3.82 -17.24
N LEU A 63 -15.19 -5.01 -16.77
CA LEU A 63 -15.37 -6.19 -17.61
C LEU A 63 -16.52 -6.02 -18.63
N LEU A 64 -17.51 -5.20 -18.30
CA LEU A 64 -18.61 -4.85 -19.22
C LEU A 64 -18.27 -3.67 -20.14
N HIS A 65 -17.10 -3.05 -20.01
CA HIS A 65 -16.67 -1.87 -20.76
C HIS A 65 -17.64 -0.65 -20.65
N ILE A 66 -18.35 -0.52 -19.52
CA ILE A 66 -19.29 0.57 -19.23
C ILE A 66 -18.80 1.46 -18.08
N SER A 67 -17.53 1.40 -17.74
CA SER A 67 -16.97 2.08 -16.58
C SER A 67 -16.84 3.58 -16.84
N ASN A 68 -17.65 4.36 -16.11
CA ASN A 68 -17.57 5.82 -16.05
C ASN A 68 -18.14 6.32 -14.72
N PHE A 69 -18.02 7.63 -14.44
CA PHE A 69 -18.53 8.25 -13.23
C PHE A 69 -19.99 7.89 -12.95
N GLN A 70 -20.84 8.01 -13.96
CA GLN A 70 -22.30 7.83 -13.81
C GLN A 70 -22.64 6.39 -13.45
N THR A 71 -22.08 5.41 -14.17
CA THR A 71 -22.33 3.98 -13.92
C THR A 71 -21.80 3.52 -12.57
N LEU A 72 -20.63 3.98 -12.16
CA LEU A 72 -20.04 3.67 -10.85
C LEU A 72 -20.92 4.21 -9.71
N VAL A 73 -21.30 5.48 -9.77
CA VAL A 73 -22.16 6.10 -8.75
C VAL A 73 -23.55 5.45 -8.73
N LEU A 74 -24.19 5.30 -9.90
CA LEU A 74 -25.51 4.70 -10.00
C LEU A 74 -25.53 3.28 -9.43
N LEU A 75 -24.58 2.43 -9.85
CA LEU A 75 -24.53 1.04 -9.40
C LEU A 75 -24.24 0.96 -7.90
N THR A 76 -23.30 1.78 -7.39
CA THR A 76 -23.01 1.87 -5.96
C THR A 76 -24.25 2.25 -5.16
N VAL A 77 -25.00 3.27 -5.59
CA VAL A 77 -26.21 3.73 -4.88
C VAL A 77 -27.32 2.69 -4.96
N VAL A 78 -27.63 2.18 -6.15
CA VAL A 78 -28.73 1.22 -6.37
C VAL A 78 -28.48 -0.06 -5.56
N LEU A 79 -27.30 -0.67 -5.68
CA LEU A 79 -26.98 -1.88 -4.93
C LEU A 79 -26.95 -1.62 -3.41
N SER A 80 -26.45 -0.47 -2.95
CA SER A 80 -26.47 -0.10 -1.54
C SER A 80 -27.90 -0.01 -1.01
N VAL A 81 -28.81 0.61 -1.74
CA VAL A 81 -30.24 0.74 -1.36
C VAL A 81 -30.91 -0.63 -1.35
N LEU A 82 -30.64 -1.49 -2.33
CA LEU A 82 -31.19 -2.84 -2.40
C LEU A 82 -30.70 -3.69 -1.22
N ILE A 83 -29.39 -3.71 -0.94
CA ILE A 83 -28.81 -4.43 0.21
C ILE A 83 -29.37 -3.90 1.52
N TRP A 84 -29.37 -2.57 1.69
CA TRP A 84 -29.93 -1.92 2.87
C TRP A 84 -31.38 -2.32 3.12
N SER A 85 -32.20 -2.29 2.07
CA SER A 85 -33.64 -2.68 2.13
C SER A 85 -33.78 -4.15 2.56
N ARG A 86 -33.05 -5.06 1.92
CA ARG A 86 -33.14 -6.51 2.18
C ARG A 86 -32.63 -6.84 3.58
N VAL A 87 -31.46 -6.36 3.95
CA VAL A 87 -30.81 -6.67 5.24
C VAL A 87 -31.59 -6.11 6.42
N ASN A 88 -32.06 -4.88 6.29
CA ASN A 88 -32.84 -4.22 7.36
C ASN A 88 -34.33 -4.59 7.33
N ARG A 89 -34.77 -5.39 6.36
CA ARG A 89 -36.20 -5.79 6.16
C ARG A 89 -37.13 -4.58 5.98
N ILE A 90 -36.69 -3.59 5.23
CA ILE A 90 -37.44 -2.38 4.92
C ILE A 90 -38.05 -2.53 3.52
N SER A 91 -39.36 -2.47 3.41
CA SER A 91 -40.03 -2.46 2.10
C SER A 91 -39.88 -1.10 1.43
N LEU A 92 -39.11 -1.04 0.33
CA LEU A 92 -38.93 0.19 -0.47
C LEU A 92 -40.26 0.70 -0.97
N ARG A 93 -41.16 -0.18 -1.43
CA ARG A 93 -42.50 0.21 -1.89
C ARG A 93 -43.28 0.95 -0.81
N LYS A 94 -43.32 0.38 0.43
CA LYS A 94 -44.00 1.05 1.56
C LYS A 94 -43.34 2.40 1.92
N LEU A 95 -42.01 2.49 1.83
CA LEU A 95 -41.26 3.72 2.10
C LEU A 95 -41.61 4.80 1.05
N ILE A 96 -41.60 4.43 -0.24
CA ILE A 96 -41.91 5.32 -1.33
C ILE A 96 -43.36 5.81 -1.20
N ILE A 97 -44.33 4.92 -1.02
CA ILE A 97 -45.75 5.27 -0.85
C ILE A 97 -45.93 6.24 0.34
N LYS A 98 -45.33 5.94 1.48
CA LYS A 98 -45.39 6.78 2.68
C LYS A 98 -44.82 8.20 2.45
N ASN A 99 -43.72 8.30 1.73
CA ASN A 99 -43.10 9.58 1.41
C ASN A 99 -43.91 10.32 0.33
N ALA A 100 -44.41 9.61 -0.70
CA ALA A 100 -45.30 10.18 -1.71
C ALA A 100 -46.59 10.72 -1.10
N GLU A 101 -47.22 9.99 -0.18
CA GLU A 101 -48.38 10.48 0.58
C GLU A 101 -48.06 11.71 1.43
N ALA A 102 -46.90 11.76 2.04
CA ALA A 102 -46.45 12.93 2.81
C ALA A 102 -46.23 14.14 1.90
N CYS A 103 -45.60 13.95 0.72
CA CYS A 103 -45.48 15.01 -0.31
C CYS A 103 -46.83 15.45 -0.83
N ARG A 104 -47.73 14.50 -1.15
CA ARG A 104 -49.11 14.81 -1.60
C ARG A 104 -49.86 15.63 -0.57
N LYS A 105 -49.81 15.26 0.72
CA LYS A 105 -50.47 16.01 1.80
C LYS A 105 -49.92 17.42 1.95
N LEU A 106 -48.62 17.60 1.69
CA LEU A 106 -47.95 18.90 1.71
C LEU A 106 -48.42 19.78 0.52
N LEU A 107 -48.44 19.19 -0.69
CA LEU A 107 -48.88 19.86 -1.93
C LEU A 107 -50.38 20.21 -1.89
N GLN A 108 -51.22 19.38 -1.26
CA GLN A 108 -52.67 19.62 -1.10
C GLN A 108 -53.00 20.57 0.05
N GLY A 109 -52.00 21.13 0.76
CA GLY A 109 -52.19 22.02 1.90
C GLY A 109 -52.80 21.37 3.13
N SER A 110 -53.11 20.07 3.07
CA SER A 110 -53.66 19.31 4.23
C SER A 110 -52.63 19.09 5.35
N MET A 111 -51.34 19.31 5.08
CA MET A 111 -50.26 19.36 6.03
C MET A 111 -49.49 20.67 5.83
N GLY A 112 -49.62 21.58 6.76
CA GLY A 112 -48.88 22.83 6.72
C GLY A 112 -47.34 22.58 6.80
N ILE A 113 -46.57 23.49 6.18
CA ILE A 113 -45.12 23.46 6.16
C ILE A 113 -44.53 23.33 7.58
N LYS A 114 -45.16 24.01 8.57
CA LYS A 114 -44.81 23.90 10.00
C LYS A 114 -44.95 22.46 10.53
N GLY A 115 -46.00 21.74 10.13
CA GLY A 115 -46.19 20.33 10.54
C GLY A 115 -45.21 19.37 9.88
N ALA A 116 -44.82 19.61 8.65
CA ALA A 116 -43.76 18.84 7.96
C ALA A 116 -42.42 19.07 8.60
N PHE A 117 -42.06 20.33 8.87
CA PHE A 117 -40.84 20.71 9.58
C PHE A 117 -40.77 20.08 10.96
N TYR A 118 -41.86 20.14 11.75
CA TYR A 118 -41.95 19.54 13.09
C TYR A 118 -41.71 18.02 13.04
N ARG A 119 -42.21 17.28 12.06
CA ARG A 119 -41.92 15.84 11.90
C ARG A 119 -40.46 15.55 11.56
N VAL A 120 -39.86 16.35 10.69
CA VAL A 120 -38.43 16.24 10.36
C VAL A 120 -37.60 16.58 11.59
N TRP A 121 -37.94 17.65 12.30
CA TRP A 121 -37.30 18.08 13.53
C TRP A 121 -37.37 17.03 14.64
N GLN A 122 -38.53 16.40 14.83
CA GLN A 122 -38.64 15.31 15.79
C GLN A 122 -37.79 14.08 15.42
N LYS A 123 -37.66 13.77 14.12
CA LYS A 123 -36.73 12.71 13.70
C LYS A 123 -35.28 13.10 13.96
N PHE A 124 -34.93 14.34 13.68
CA PHE A 124 -33.60 14.87 13.95
C PHE A 124 -33.26 14.83 15.46
N ILE A 125 -34.17 15.30 16.32
CA ILE A 125 -33.96 15.24 17.78
C ILE A 125 -33.82 13.79 18.27
N ARG A 126 -34.59 12.85 17.74
CA ARG A 126 -34.41 11.42 18.08
C ARG A 126 -33.06 10.89 17.64
N MET A 127 -32.63 11.26 16.44
CA MET A 127 -31.30 10.88 15.93
C MET A 127 -30.19 11.51 16.78
N LEU A 128 -30.32 12.77 17.15
CA LEU A 128 -29.37 13.48 18.00
C LEU A 128 -29.30 12.85 19.41
N LYS A 129 -30.45 12.56 20.03
CA LYS A 129 -30.48 11.82 21.32
C LYS A 129 -29.76 10.47 21.22
N TYR A 130 -30.02 9.72 20.15
CA TYR A 130 -29.33 8.45 19.93
C TYR A 130 -27.83 8.64 19.76
N ALA A 131 -27.39 9.64 18.99
CA ALA A 131 -25.98 9.97 18.79
C ALA A 131 -25.31 10.40 20.11
N ILE A 132 -25.99 11.23 20.93
CA ILE A 132 -25.48 11.64 22.25
C ILE A 132 -25.36 10.43 23.19
N CYS A 133 -26.38 9.57 23.27
CA CYS A 133 -26.30 8.35 24.08
C CYS A 133 -25.19 7.40 23.59
N PHE A 134 -25.03 7.26 22.28
CA PHE A 134 -23.92 6.48 21.70
C PHE A 134 -22.56 7.09 22.06
N PHE A 135 -22.40 8.40 21.88
CA PHE A 135 -21.19 9.12 22.24
C PHE A 135 -20.85 8.96 23.72
N TYR A 136 -21.83 9.19 24.61
CA TYR A 136 -21.64 9.01 26.05
C TYR A 136 -21.16 7.59 26.38
N ARG A 137 -21.85 6.57 25.87
CA ARG A 137 -21.53 5.17 26.14
C ARG A 137 -20.21 4.73 25.58
N GLU A 138 -19.92 5.07 24.32
CA GLU A 138 -18.73 4.57 23.62
C GLU A 138 -17.49 5.44 23.85
N VAL A 139 -17.67 6.75 24.02
CA VAL A 139 -16.55 7.69 24.18
C VAL A 139 -16.34 8.06 25.65
N VAL A 140 -17.35 8.64 26.30
CA VAL A 140 -17.18 9.16 27.66
C VAL A 140 -16.95 8.02 28.67
N CYS A 141 -17.70 6.92 28.59
CA CYS A 141 -17.47 5.75 29.46
C CYS A 141 -16.17 4.99 29.16
N ASN A 142 -15.53 5.26 28.05
CA ASN A 142 -14.28 4.62 27.63
C ASN A 142 -13.17 5.65 27.34
N THR A 143 -13.20 6.81 27.99
CA THR A 143 -12.30 7.96 27.71
C THR A 143 -10.83 7.54 27.62
N LEU A 144 -10.34 6.72 28.55
CA LEU A 144 -8.94 6.29 28.53
C LEU A 144 -8.59 5.46 27.29
N GLN A 145 -9.51 4.62 26.79
CA GLN A 145 -9.29 3.89 25.54
C GLN A 145 -9.23 4.84 24.35
N TRP A 146 -10.00 5.92 24.35
CA TRP A 146 -9.95 6.94 23.30
C TRP A 146 -8.72 7.82 23.38
N ILE A 147 -8.22 8.11 24.60
CA ILE A 147 -6.91 8.77 24.77
C ILE A 147 -5.79 7.91 24.18
N LEU A 148 -5.78 6.60 24.47
CA LEU A 148 -4.82 5.67 23.89
C LEU A 148 -4.98 5.53 22.37
N ALA A 149 -6.21 5.54 21.86
CA ALA A 149 -6.44 5.57 20.40
C ALA A 149 -5.93 6.88 19.78
N GLY A 150 -6.11 8.01 20.47
CA GLY A 150 -5.51 9.29 20.07
C GLY A 150 -3.98 9.25 20.05
N ALA A 151 -3.36 8.60 21.04
CA ALA A 151 -1.92 8.38 21.07
C ALA A 151 -1.44 7.54 19.89
N ILE A 152 -2.21 6.51 19.47
CA ILE A 152 -1.92 5.73 18.25
C ILE A 152 -1.96 6.64 17.02
N VAL A 153 -3.00 7.46 16.87
CA VAL A 153 -3.11 8.38 15.72
C VAL A 153 -1.96 9.39 15.73
N ALA A 154 -1.61 9.94 16.89
CA ALA A 154 -0.48 10.85 17.02
C ALA A 154 0.86 10.17 16.66
N ALA A 155 1.08 8.93 17.12
CA ALA A 155 2.26 8.15 16.77
C ALA A 155 2.33 7.83 15.28
N LEU A 156 1.21 7.46 14.64
CA LEU A 156 1.13 7.25 13.20
C LEU A 156 1.47 8.51 12.42
N PHE A 157 0.92 9.65 12.84
CA PHE A 157 1.23 10.92 12.21
C PHE A 157 2.70 11.30 12.41
N TRP A 158 3.25 11.09 13.59
CA TRP A 158 4.66 11.34 13.88
C TRP A 158 5.60 10.50 13.02
N VAL A 159 5.35 9.19 12.94
CA VAL A 159 6.23 8.26 12.24
C VAL A 159 6.07 8.33 10.72
N TYR A 160 4.83 8.39 10.22
CA TYR A 160 4.54 8.30 8.78
C TYR A 160 3.94 9.57 8.18
N GLY A 161 3.16 10.34 8.95
CA GLY A 161 2.44 11.50 8.45
C GLY A 161 3.27 12.77 8.34
N ARG A 162 4.32 12.91 9.16
CA ARG A 162 5.24 14.06 9.11
C ARG A 162 5.82 14.24 7.71
N GLN A 163 6.10 13.17 7.03
CA GLN A 163 6.62 13.12 5.69
C GLN A 163 5.67 13.72 4.63
N LEU A 164 4.36 13.62 4.86
CA LEU A 164 3.36 14.23 4.00
C LEU A 164 3.53 15.75 3.89
N ILE A 165 4.00 16.37 4.97
CA ILE A 165 4.18 17.82 5.07
C ILE A 165 5.54 18.26 4.51
N LEU A 166 6.57 17.44 4.72
CA LEU A 166 7.95 17.79 4.39
C LEU A 166 8.28 17.51 2.93
N THR A 167 7.73 16.44 2.38
CA THR A 167 8.11 15.98 1.03
C THR A 167 6.89 15.42 0.30
N TYR A 168 6.59 15.93 -0.88
CA TYR A 168 5.54 15.44 -1.75
C TYR A 168 6.13 14.65 -2.91
N GLY A 169 5.46 13.56 -3.31
CA GLY A 169 5.91 12.69 -4.38
C GLY A 169 5.82 11.21 -4.02
N TYR A 170 6.05 10.34 -4.98
CA TYR A 170 6.07 8.90 -4.73
C TYR A 170 7.46 8.43 -4.25
N ARG A 171 7.50 7.27 -3.59
CA ARG A 171 8.69 6.76 -2.89
C ARG A 171 9.08 5.34 -3.27
N ALA A 172 8.37 4.74 -4.24
CA ALA A 172 8.68 3.42 -4.75
C ALA A 172 8.72 3.44 -6.27
N SER A 173 9.69 2.76 -6.86
CA SER A 173 9.87 2.62 -8.31
C SER A 173 8.66 2.02 -9.03
N ASP A 174 7.82 1.25 -8.32
CA ASP A 174 6.65 0.60 -8.90
C ASP A 174 5.47 1.56 -9.14
N ILE A 175 5.47 2.75 -8.53
CA ILE A 175 4.35 3.70 -8.61
C ILE A 175 4.03 4.14 -10.04
N PRO A 176 4.99 4.48 -10.90
CA PRO A 176 4.69 4.82 -12.30
C PRO A 176 3.99 3.69 -13.06
N VAL A 177 4.33 2.44 -12.77
CA VAL A 177 3.68 1.27 -13.39
C VAL A 177 2.22 1.17 -12.92
N HIS A 178 1.98 1.32 -11.61
CA HIS A 178 0.62 1.32 -11.07
C HIS A 178 -0.20 2.50 -11.59
N LEU A 179 0.40 3.69 -11.70
CA LEU A 179 -0.23 4.87 -12.29
C LEU A 179 -0.69 4.59 -13.72
N ASN A 180 0.22 4.06 -14.56
CA ASN A 180 -0.11 3.70 -15.94
C ASN A 180 -1.26 2.68 -16.01
N TRP A 181 -1.23 1.63 -15.18
CA TRP A 181 -2.31 0.63 -15.17
C TRP A 181 -3.68 1.22 -14.81
N ILE A 182 -3.72 2.12 -13.81
CA ILE A 182 -4.97 2.79 -13.42
C ILE A 182 -5.46 3.73 -14.51
N ASN A 183 -4.56 4.47 -15.14
CA ASN A 183 -4.89 5.37 -16.24
C ASN A 183 -5.43 4.60 -17.46
N GLN A 184 -4.91 3.40 -17.73
CA GLN A 184 -5.46 2.52 -18.76
C GLN A 184 -6.87 2.00 -18.42
N MET A 185 -7.19 1.79 -17.13
CA MET A 185 -8.57 1.48 -16.72
C MET A 185 -9.54 2.61 -17.09
N SER A 186 -9.11 3.87 -17.06
CA SER A 186 -9.92 5.01 -17.53
C SER A 186 -10.22 4.95 -19.03
N ARG A 187 -9.42 4.18 -19.78
CA ARG A 187 -9.62 3.91 -21.22
C ARG A 187 -10.36 2.57 -21.48
N GLY A 188 -10.83 1.91 -20.43
CA GLY A 188 -11.54 0.63 -20.52
C GLY A 188 -10.62 -0.61 -20.59
N ASN A 189 -9.31 -0.47 -20.36
CA ASN A 189 -8.34 -1.55 -20.41
C ASN A 189 -7.99 -2.03 -19.00
N LEU A 190 -8.75 -2.99 -18.46
CA LEU A 190 -8.58 -3.46 -17.08
C LEU A 190 -7.23 -4.17 -16.85
N PHE A 191 -6.82 -5.08 -17.72
CA PHE A 191 -5.63 -5.93 -17.53
C PHE A 191 -4.58 -5.68 -18.62
N VAL A 192 -4.09 -4.45 -18.72
CA VAL A 192 -3.17 -4.01 -19.78
C VAL A 192 -1.90 -4.85 -19.89
N SER A 193 -1.30 -5.22 -18.76
CA SER A 193 -0.08 -6.03 -18.73
C SER A 193 -0.35 -7.53 -18.53
N GLY A 194 -1.59 -7.97 -18.75
CA GLY A 194 -2.03 -9.33 -18.50
C GLY A 194 -2.80 -9.49 -17.17
N VAL A 195 -3.42 -10.64 -17.00
CA VAL A 195 -4.26 -10.96 -15.84
C VAL A 195 -3.42 -10.99 -14.57
N TYR A 196 -3.80 -10.17 -13.60
CA TYR A 196 -3.12 -9.99 -12.32
C TYR A 196 -4.15 -9.56 -11.25
N PRO A 197 -3.89 -9.72 -9.93
CA PRO A 197 -4.76 -9.19 -8.87
C PRO A 197 -4.85 -7.65 -8.89
N PHE A 198 -5.94 -7.10 -9.38
CA PHE A 198 -6.13 -5.66 -9.60
C PHE A 198 -6.98 -4.95 -8.53
N GLY A 199 -7.26 -5.61 -7.39
CA GLY A 199 -8.14 -5.03 -6.37
C GLY A 199 -7.69 -3.67 -5.82
N PHE A 200 -6.38 -3.46 -5.66
CA PHE A 200 -5.82 -2.16 -5.28
C PHE A 200 -6.10 -1.09 -6.36
N HIS A 201 -5.82 -1.42 -7.61
CA HIS A 201 -6.03 -0.53 -8.75
C HIS A 201 -7.51 -0.17 -8.91
N CYS A 202 -8.41 -1.14 -8.70
CA CYS A 202 -9.86 -0.89 -8.70
C CYS A 202 -10.27 0.12 -7.62
N MET A 203 -9.69 0.04 -6.42
CA MET A 203 -9.99 0.99 -5.35
C MET A 203 -9.49 2.41 -5.69
N VAL A 204 -8.26 2.54 -6.17
CA VAL A 204 -7.69 3.84 -6.58
C VAL A 204 -8.47 4.41 -7.76
N TYR A 205 -8.79 3.59 -8.76
CA TYR A 205 -9.60 3.99 -9.91
C TYR A 205 -10.99 4.50 -9.49
N TYR A 206 -11.65 3.83 -8.53
CA TYR A 206 -12.95 4.29 -8.01
C TYR A 206 -12.82 5.67 -7.35
N LEU A 207 -11.79 5.87 -6.51
CA LEU A 207 -11.55 7.15 -5.85
C LEU A 207 -11.26 8.25 -6.87
N HIS A 208 -10.43 7.97 -7.87
CA HIS A 208 -10.15 8.89 -8.97
C HIS A 208 -11.42 9.29 -9.71
N THR A 209 -12.15 8.30 -10.22
CA THR A 209 -13.31 8.56 -11.12
C THR A 209 -14.48 9.19 -10.40
N VAL A 210 -14.78 8.76 -9.16
CA VAL A 210 -15.99 9.24 -8.43
C VAL A 210 -15.73 10.54 -7.70
N PHE A 211 -14.54 10.75 -7.14
CA PHE A 211 -14.24 11.97 -6.37
C PHE A 211 -13.41 12.99 -7.16
N GLN A 212 -13.10 12.71 -8.43
CA GLN A 212 -12.34 13.61 -9.31
C GLN A 212 -10.99 14.04 -8.73
N VAL A 213 -10.32 13.11 -8.03
CA VAL A 213 -8.97 13.32 -7.52
C VAL A 213 -7.99 12.69 -8.50
N ASP A 214 -6.94 13.42 -8.85
CA ASP A 214 -5.91 12.90 -9.76
C ASP A 214 -5.29 11.60 -9.25
N THR A 215 -5.06 10.63 -10.15
CA THR A 215 -4.53 9.30 -9.81
C THR A 215 -3.15 9.39 -9.16
N TYR A 216 -2.28 10.28 -9.68
CA TYR A 216 -0.96 10.51 -9.11
C TYR A 216 -1.05 11.02 -7.67
N VAL A 217 -1.94 11.99 -7.41
CA VAL A 217 -2.19 12.53 -6.06
C VAL A 217 -2.66 11.42 -5.11
N ILE A 218 -3.57 10.56 -5.55
CA ILE A 218 -4.01 9.42 -4.72
C ILE A 218 -2.82 8.51 -4.41
N LEU A 219 -2.02 8.14 -5.41
CA LEU A 219 -0.88 7.24 -5.20
C LEU A 219 0.20 7.85 -4.29
N CYS A 220 0.38 9.17 -4.31
CA CYS A 220 1.30 9.86 -3.39
C CYS A 220 0.80 9.90 -1.94
N LEU A 221 -0.52 9.93 -1.71
CA LEU A 221 -1.11 10.18 -0.39
C LEU A 221 -1.76 8.95 0.26
N PHE A 222 -2.19 7.97 -0.54
CA PHE A 222 -2.96 6.83 -0.08
C PHE A 222 -2.17 5.90 0.86
N TYR A 223 -0.84 5.94 0.82
CA TYR A 223 0.00 5.16 1.75
C TYR A 223 -0.35 5.42 3.22
N LEU A 224 -0.62 6.68 3.58
CA LEU A 224 -0.97 7.02 4.96
C LEU A 224 -2.37 6.50 5.33
N VAL A 225 -3.29 6.42 4.37
CA VAL A 225 -4.59 5.74 4.54
C VAL A 225 -4.37 4.24 4.78
N GLN A 226 -3.53 3.59 3.97
CA GLN A 226 -3.18 2.17 4.13
C GLN A 226 -2.58 1.90 5.50
N VAL A 227 -1.57 2.68 5.89
CA VAL A 227 -0.88 2.55 7.19
C VAL A 227 -1.86 2.73 8.33
N PHE A 228 -2.74 3.74 8.28
CA PHE A 228 -3.77 3.93 9.29
C PHE A 228 -4.64 2.67 9.45
N PHE A 229 -5.16 2.13 8.34
CA PHE A 229 -6.04 0.96 8.41
C PHE A 229 -5.31 -0.34 8.76
N ILE A 230 -4.04 -0.52 8.40
CA ILE A 230 -3.20 -1.63 8.87
C ILE A 230 -3.21 -1.68 10.41
N HIS A 231 -2.97 -0.55 11.05
CA HIS A 231 -2.87 -0.48 12.51
C HIS A 231 -4.24 -0.53 13.21
N VAL A 232 -5.27 0.11 12.64
CA VAL A 232 -6.63 0.07 13.21
C VAL A 232 -7.25 -1.31 13.12
N VAL A 233 -7.04 -2.04 12.02
CA VAL A 233 -7.50 -3.43 11.84
C VAL A 233 -6.80 -4.35 12.84
N LEU A 234 -5.49 -4.19 13.04
CA LEU A 234 -4.73 -4.90 14.07
C LEU A 234 -5.27 -4.63 15.47
N LEU A 235 -5.46 -3.35 15.83
CA LEU A 235 -6.05 -2.95 17.11
C LEU A 235 -7.43 -3.58 17.31
N ALA A 236 -8.29 -3.55 16.29
CA ALA A 236 -9.63 -4.10 16.36
C ALA A 236 -9.60 -5.62 16.63
N MET A 237 -8.73 -6.38 15.96
CA MET A 237 -8.55 -7.80 16.22
C MET A 237 -8.04 -8.05 17.65
N LEU A 238 -6.99 -7.36 18.06
CA LEU A 238 -6.41 -7.52 19.40
C LEU A 238 -7.41 -7.17 20.51
N LYS A 239 -8.23 -6.13 20.35
CA LYS A 239 -9.34 -5.80 21.29
C LYS A 239 -10.39 -6.90 21.40
N MET A 240 -10.53 -7.73 20.39
CA MET A 240 -11.46 -8.85 20.40
C MET A 240 -10.86 -10.13 21.00
N LEU A 241 -9.54 -10.33 20.85
CA LEU A 241 -8.85 -11.54 21.27
C LEU A 241 -8.25 -11.43 22.69
N CYS A 242 -7.71 -10.29 23.06
CA CYS A 242 -7.12 -10.05 24.39
C CYS A 242 -8.15 -10.04 25.51
N ARG A 243 -7.72 -10.41 26.71
CA ARG A 243 -8.51 -10.40 27.94
C ARG A 243 -8.39 -9.10 28.73
N SER A 244 -7.28 -8.38 28.59
CA SER A 244 -7.07 -7.05 29.16
C SER A 244 -7.55 -5.96 28.20
N LEU A 245 -8.03 -4.83 28.76
CA LEU A 245 -8.59 -3.73 27.97
C LEU A 245 -7.51 -2.88 27.27
N TYR A 246 -6.35 -2.73 27.90
CA TYR A 246 -5.36 -1.74 27.49
C TYR A 246 -4.15 -2.32 26.78
N PHE A 247 -3.85 -3.61 26.97
CA PHE A 247 -2.69 -4.26 26.35
C PHE A 247 -2.70 -4.26 24.80
N PRO A 248 -3.87 -4.33 24.12
CA PRO A 248 -3.94 -4.14 22.67
C PRO A 248 -3.32 -2.84 22.16
N TYR A 249 -3.46 -1.77 22.93
CA TYR A 249 -2.89 -0.46 22.59
C TYR A 249 -1.37 -0.46 22.72
N ALA A 250 -0.83 -1.16 23.74
CA ALA A 250 0.62 -1.34 23.86
C ALA A 250 1.22 -2.00 22.63
N GLY A 251 0.64 -3.12 22.20
CA GLY A 251 1.12 -3.84 21.01
C GLY A 251 1.15 -2.95 19.77
N VAL A 252 0.08 -2.23 19.50
CA VAL A 252 0.01 -1.36 18.32
C VAL A 252 0.97 -0.17 18.44
N LEU A 253 1.09 0.47 19.61
CA LEU A 253 2.05 1.56 19.82
C LEU A 253 3.51 1.08 19.64
N VAL A 254 3.85 -0.08 20.18
CA VAL A 254 5.17 -0.71 20.00
C VAL A 254 5.43 -1.00 18.51
N TYR A 255 4.43 -1.46 17.78
CA TYR A 255 4.57 -1.71 16.36
C TYR A 255 4.83 -0.44 15.55
N ILE A 256 4.10 0.65 15.83
CA ILE A 256 4.30 1.94 15.17
C ILE A 256 5.69 2.49 15.48
N LEU A 257 6.02 2.58 16.76
CA LEU A 257 7.26 3.20 17.21
C LEU A 257 8.50 2.34 16.90
N GLY A 258 8.30 1.01 16.88
CA GLY A 258 9.34 0.04 16.56
C GLY A 258 9.43 -0.36 15.09
N SER A 259 8.57 0.17 14.22
CA SER A 259 8.53 -0.20 12.80
C SER A 259 9.85 0.07 12.07
N PHE A 260 10.61 1.02 12.54
CA PHE A 260 11.95 1.34 12.04
C PHE A 260 12.95 0.17 12.19
N TRP A 261 12.79 -0.68 13.22
CA TRP A 261 13.67 -1.83 13.43
C TRP A 261 13.39 -2.98 12.47
N ALA A 262 12.17 -3.07 11.95
CA ALA A 262 11.85 -3.97 10.87
C ALA A 262 12.28 -3.30 9.55
N ARG A 263 13.49 -3.60 9.11
CA ARG A 263 14.23 -2.97 7.99
C ARG A 263 13.36 -2.61 6.78
N GLN A 264 12.47 -3.53 6.40
CA GLN A 264 11.64 -3.37 5.19
C GLN A 264 10.29 -2.69 5.47
N THR A 265 9.75 -2.82 6.69
CA THR A 265 8.40 -2.33 7.01
C THR A 265 8.29 -0.83 6.85
N TYR A 266 9.26 -0.10 7.38
CA TYR A 266 9.22 1.36 7.37
C TYR A 266 9.27 1.93 5.96
N SER A 267 10.20 1.48 5.13
CA SER A 267 10.36 1.95 3.75
C SER A 267 9.13 1.62 2.89
N ARG A 268 8.60 0.42 3.03
CA ARG A 268 7.43 -0.04 2.27
C ARG A 268 6.15 0.68 2.67
N PHE A 269 5.97 0.98 3.95
CA PHE A 269 4.81 1.74 4.44
C PHE A 269 4.81 3.21 4.03
N GLY A 270 5.91 3.72 3.50
CA GLY A 270 5.97 5.05 2.88
C GLY A 270 5.37 5.13 1.48
N SER A 271 4.87 4.04 0.90
CA SER A 271 4.40 3.98 -0.48
C SER A 271 3.03 3.32 -0.62
N SER A 272 2.24 3.78 -1.58
CA SER A 272 0.91 3.25 -1.89
C SER A 272 1.03 2.01 -2.79
N LEU A 273 1.15 0.83 -2.19
CA LEU A 273 1.45 -0.39 -2.93
C LEU A 273 0.38 -1.48 -2.70
N PRO A 274 0.12 -2.34 -3.71
CA PRO A 274 -0.88 -3.41 -3.62
C PRO A 274 -0.59 -4.42 -2.51
N GLN A 275 0.68 -4.77 -2.27
CA GLN A 275 1.08 -5.73 -1.25
C GLN A 275 0.66 -5.26 0.14
N GLU A 276 0.98 -4.02 0.50
CA GLU A 276 0.67 -3.40 1.79
C GLU A 276 -0.83 -3.19 1.97
N PHE A 277 -1.53 -2.87 0.89
CA PHE A 277 -3.00 -2.80 0.90
C PHE A 277 -3.63 -4.19 1.13
N GLY A 278 -3.13 -5.22 0.47
CA GLY A 278 -3.58 -6.61 0.64
C GLY A 278 -3.32 -7.16 2.05
N MET A 279 -2.24 -6.73 2.69
CA MET A 279 -1.86 -7.13 4.05
C MET A 279 -2.95 -6.80 5.09
N ILE A 280 -3.70 -5.72 4.88
CA ILE A 280 -4.80 -5.32 5.78
C ILE A 280 -5.81 -6.46 5.96
N PHE A 281 -6.10 -7.22 4.89
CA PHE A 281 -7.15 -8.25 4.88
C PHE A 281 -6.71 -9.61 5.44
N VAL A 282 -5.42 -9.81 5.68
CA VAL A 282 -4.90 -10.98 6.40
C VAL A 282 -5.47 -11.06 7.81
N ILE A 283 -5.53 -9.93 8.52
CA ILE A 283 -6.05 -9.87 9.91
C ILE A 283 -7.53 -10.23 10.03
N PRO A 284 -8.45 -9.66 9.22
CA PRO A 284 -9.84 -10.10 9.24
C PRO A 284 -10.00 -11.59 8.90
N SER A 285 -9.21 -12.13 7.97
CA SER A 285 -9.23 -13.56 7.64
C SER A 285 -8.89 -14.42 8.86
N ILE A 286 -7.81 -14.10 9.55
CA ILE A 286 -7.39 -14.76 10.80
C ILE A 286 -8.49 -14.63 11.86
N TYR A 287 -9.01 -13.43 12.09
CA TYR A 287 -10.01 -13.17 13.13
C TYR A 287 -11.30 -13.96 12.92
N PHE A 288 -11.87 -13.91 11.72
CA PHE A 288 -13.13 -14.60 11.45
C PHE A 288 -12.98 -16.13 11.42
N LEU A 289 -11.82 -16.64 11.03
CA LEU A 289 -11.52 -18.08 11.11
C LEU A 289 -11.42 -18.55 12.57
N ILE A 290 -10.70 -17.82 13.43
CA ILE A 290 -10.65 -18.09 14.88
C ILE A 290 -12.05 -18.08 15.47
N ARG A 291 -12.86 -17.06 15.16
CA ARG A 291 -14.24 -16.95 15.63
C ARG A 291 -15.11 -18.14 15.19
N PHE A 292 -14.92 -18.60 13.95
CA PHE A 292 -15.61 -19.81 13.47
C PHE A 292 -15.23 -21.03 14.31
N PHE A 293 -13.96 -21.29 14.52
CA PHE A 293 -13.52 -22.43 15.33
C PHE A 293 -13.90 -22.30 16.82
N GLN A 294 -14.10 -21.12 17.35
CA GLN A 294 -14.62 -20.91 18.69
C GLN A 294 -16.12 -21.20 18.83
N THR A 295 -16.84 -21.35 17.72
CA THR A 295 -18.28 -21.69 17.73
C THR A 295 -18.50 -23.14 18.14
N GLU A 296 -19.43 -23.38 19.05
CA GLU A 296 -19.82 -24.74 19.48
C GLU A 296 -20.54 -25.50 18.35
N LYS A 297 -20.43 -26.82 18.37
CA LYS A 297 -20.99 -27.72 17.33
C LYS A 297 -22.49 -27.50 17.10
N GLU A 298 -23.25 -27.32 18.15
CA GLU A 298 -24.70 -27.09 18.13
C GLU A 298 -25.07 -25.80 17.39
N ASN A 299 -24.19 -24.81 17.44
CA ASN A 299 -24.38 -23.48 16.86
C ASN A 299 -23.89 -23.34 15.40
N LEU A 300 -23.29 -24.40 14.81
CA LEU A 300 -22.74 -24.35 13.47
C LEU A 300 -23.76 -24.01 12.37
N LYS A 301 -25.04 -24.33 12.55
CA LYS A 301 -26.11 -24.05 11.59
C LYS A 301 -26.75 -22.68 11.75
N THR A 302 -26.38 -21.92 12.78
CA THR A 302 -26.98 -20.62 13.08
C THR A 302 -26.67 -19.56 12.01
N LYS A 303 -27.50 -18.53 11.93
CA LYS A 303 -27.27 -17.39 11.06
C LYS A 303 -25.98 -16.64 11.43
N GLU A 304 -25.62 -16.64 12.69
CA GLU A 304 -24.41 -16.04 13.22
C GLU A 304 -23.15 -16.70 12.64
N THR A 305 -23.10 -18.04 12.69
CA THR A 305 -21.97 -18.79 12.13
C THR A 305 -21.87 -18.63 10.62
N LYS A 306 -23.01 -18.64 9.90
CA LYS A 306 -23.03 -18.36 8.46
C LYS A 306 -22.49 -16.97 8.13
N LEU A 307 -22.82 -15.97 8.95
CA LEU A 307 -22.30 -14.61 8.78
C LEU A 307 -20.79 -14.57 9.03
N THR A 308 -20.30 -15.21 10.09
CA THR A 308 -18.86 -15.31 10.38
C THR A 308 -18.09 -15.96 9.24
N LEU A 309 -18.60 -17.08 8.69
CA LEU A 309 -18.03 -17.74 7.50
C LEU A 309 -18.08 -16.84 6.26
N GLY A 310 -19.18 -16.09 6.07
CA GLY A 310 -19.28 -15.12 4.99
C GLY A 310 -18.25 -14.00 5.10
N CYS A 311 -18.04 -13.48 6.31
CA CYS A 311 -16.99 -12.48 6.56
C CYS A 311 -15.57 -13.05 6.32
N PHE A 312 -15.33 -14.31 6.72
CA PHE A 312 -14.08 -15.01 6.40
C PHE A 312 -13.90 -15.15 4.89
N ALA A 313 -14.94 -15.63 4.18
CA ALA A 313 -14.89 -15.79 2.73
C ALA A 313 -14.53 -14.49 2.01
N ILE A 314 -15.16 -13.38 2.38
CA ILE A 314 -14.89 -12.05 1.80
C ILE A 314 -13.48 -11.58 2.17
N ALA A 315 -13.05 -11.73 3.43
CA ALA A 315 -11.73 -11.30 3.87
C ALA A 315 -10.61 -12.07 3.13
N PHE A 316 -10.75 -13.39 3.04
CA PHE A 316 -9.78 -14.23 2.35
C PHE A 316 -9.79 -13.99 0.83
N SER A 317 -10.95 -13.76 0.22
CA SER A 317 -11.04 -13.41 -1.21
C SER A 317 -10.34 -12.10 -1.52
N LEU A 318 -10.42 -11.10 -0.63
CA LEU A 318 -9.72 -9.82 -0.81
C LEU A 318 -8.20 -9.96 -0.79
N THR A 319 -7.64 -10.87 0.03
CA THR A 319 -6.18 -11.09 0.00
C THR A 319 -5.72 -11.51 -1.38
N LEU A 320 -6.47 -12.39 -2.07
CA LEU A 320 -6.15 -12.88 -3.40
C LEU A 320 -6.47 -11.85 -4.51
N ALA A 321 -7.61 -11.17 -4.40
CA ALA A 321 -8.00 -10.17 -5.38
C ALA A 321 -7.07 -8.95 -5.41
N ILE A 322 -6.30 -8.70 -4.34
CA ILE A 322 -5.43 -7.53 -4.22
C ILE A 322 -3.97 -7.88 -4.46
N HIS A 323 -3.45 -8.94 -3.82
CA HIS A 323 -2.06 -9.32 -3.98
C HIS A 323 -1.80 -10.76 -3.56
N PHE A 324 -1.14 -11.50 -4.41
CA PHE A 324 -0.81 -12.92 -4.26
C PHE A 324 -0.10 -13.27 -2.93
N TYR A 325 0.88 -12.47 -2.48
CA TYR A 325 1.59 -12.73 -1.22
C TYR A 325 0.67 -12.65 0.00
N GLY A 326 -0.31 -11.75 0.00
CA GLY A 326 -1.31 -11.67 1.06
C GLY A 326 -2.09 -12.97 1.22
N THR A 327 -2.44 -13.60 0.10
CA THR A 327 -3.16 -14.90 0.10
C THR A 327 -2.30 -16.03 0.63
N MET A 328 -1.04 -16.09 0.22
CA MET A 328 -0.11 -17.12 0.69
C MET A 328 0.06 -17.04 2.21
N ILE A 329 0.29 -15.84 2.74
CA ILE A 329 0.40 -15.63 4.19
C ILE A 329 -0.92 -15.97 4.91
N ALA A 330 -2.07 -15.52 4.38
CA ALA A 330 -3.37 -15.86 4.95
C ALA A 330 -3.63 -17.37 4.94
N GLY A 331 -3.25 -18.05 3.85
CA GLY A 331 -3.35 -19.52 3.73
C GLY A 331 -2.48 -20.26 4.75
N LEU A 332 -1.23 -19.86 4.90
CA LEU A 332 -0.31 -20.40 5.91
C LEU A 332 -0.82 -20.16 7.34
N CYS A 333 -1.39 -18.98 7.61
CA CYS A 333 -2.03 -18.69 8.88
C CYS A 333 -3.27 -19.58 9.09
N CYS A 334 -4.07 -19.85 8.04
CA CYS A 334 -5.20 -20.78 8.14
C CYS A 334 -4.74 -22.18 8.53
N ILE A 335 -3.61 -22.66 8.01
CA ILE A 335 -3.00 -23.94 8.41
C ILE A 335 -2.60 -23.90 9.89
N GLY A 336 -1.89 -22.86 10.33
CA GLY A 336 -1.51 -22.69 11.75
C GLY A 336 -2.71 -22.66 12.69
N ILE A 337 -3.81 -21.98 12.28
CA ILE A 337 -5.06 -21.96 13.04
C ILE A 337 -5.69 -23.36 13.07
N ALA A 338 -5.72 -24.09 11.94
CA ALA A 338 -6.25 -25.45 11.89
C ALA A 338 -5.48 -26.40 12.80
N VAL A 339 -4.15 -26.27 12.88
CA VAL A 339 -3.31 -27.04 13.81
C VAL A 339 -3.64 -26.71 15.27
N GLY A 340 -3.79 -25.42 15.62
CA GLY A 340 -4.16 -25.03 16.98
C GLY A 340 -5.56 -25.46 17.40
N TYR A 341 -6.48 -25.60 16.44
CA TYR A 341 -7.86 -26.11 16.63
C TYR A 341 -8.01 -27.53 16.07
N VAL A 342 -6.97 -28.37 16.12
CA VAL A 342 -6.91 -29.67 15.43
C VAL A 342 -8.12 -30.56 15.71
N PHE A 343 -8.57 -30.66 16.96
CA PHE A 343 -9.72 -31.50 17.33
C PHE A 343 -11.03 -31.03 16.70
N ARG A 344 -11.19 -29.70 16.50
CA ARG A 344 -12.34 -29.13 15.79
C ARG A 344 -12.17 -29.27 14.29
N PHE A 345 -10.97 -29.03 13.77
CA PHE A 345 -10.67 -29.15 12.35
C PHE A 345 -10.90 -30.57 11.83
N LEU A 346 -10.51 -31.62 12.59
CA LEU A 346 -10.75 -33.00 12.23
C LEU A 346 -12.22 -33.43 12.31
N ASN A 347 -13.09 -32.62 12.92
CA ASN A 347 -14.51 -32.91 12.93
C ASN A 347 -15.11 -32.59 11.55
N LYS A 348 -15.77 -33.63 10.93
CA LYS A 348 -16.34 -33.58 9.58
C LYS A 348 -17.22 -32.34 9.31
N GLU A 349 -17.98 -31.87 10.31
CA GLU A 349 -18.88 -30.72 10.12
C GLU A 349 -18.13 -29.39 10.02
N TYR A 350 -17.08 -29.16 10.84
CA TYR A 350 -16.23 -27.99 10.76
C TYR A 350 -15.40 -28.03 9.48
N PHE A 351 -14.75 -29.18 9.21
CA PHE A 351 -13.92 -29.37 8.03
C PHE A 351 -14.67 -29.06 6.74
N ARG A 352 -15.83 -29.67 6.54
CA ARG A 352 -16.64 -29.46 5.33
C ARG A 352 -17.01 -28.00 5.15
N ARG A 353 -17.40 -27.30 6.23
CA ARG A 353 -17.79 -25.90 6.15
C ARG A 353 -16.63 -24.99 5.80
N ILE A 354 -15.47 -25.19 6.41
CA ILE A 354 -14.31 -24.35 6.14
C ILE A 354 -13.76 -24.61 4.73
N MET A 355 -13.72 -25.86 4.29
CA MET A 355 -13.28 -26.19 2.93
C MET A 355 -14.21 -25.60 1.87
N MET A 356 -15.52 -25.74 2.04
CA MET A 356 -16.50 -25.10 1.14
C MET A 356 -16.36 -23.57 1.14
N THR A 357 -16.16 -22.98 2.31
CA THR A 357 -15.97 -21.52 2.40
C THR A 357 -14.67 -21.07 1.74
N GLY A 358 -13.58 -21.84 1.90
CA GLY A 358 -12.31 -21.61 1.22
C GLY A 358 -12.45 -21.63 -0.32
N ILE A 359 -13.12 -22.66 -0.84
CA ILE A 359 -13.42 -22.75 -2.29
C ILE A 359 -14.23 -21.55 -2.77
N ILE A 360 -15.27 -21.16 -2.03
CA ILE A 360 -16.07 -19.97 -2.35
C ILE A 360 -15.20 -18.71 -2.34
N SER A 361 -14.30 -18.59 -1.37
CA SER A 361 -13.40 -17.43 -1.27
C SER A 361 -12.49 -17.29 -2.49
N VAL A 362 -11.87 -18.41 -2.91
CA VAL A 362 -11.01 -18.46 -4.08
C VAL A 362 -11.82 -18.13 -5.34
N PHE A 363 -13.01 -18.74 -5.48
CA PHE A 363 -13.90 -18.48 -6.61
C PHE A 363 -14.27 -17.00 -6.71
N LEU A 364 -14.66 -16.37 -5.59
CA LEU A 364 -15.00 -14.93 -5.56
C LEU A 364 -13.84 -14.03 -5.98
N ALA A 365 -12.61 -14.39 -5.62
CA ALA A 365 -11.43 -13.61 -5.98
C ALA A 365 -10.99 -13.80 -7.44
N VAL A 366 -11.04 -15.06 -7.91
CA VAL A 366 -10.52 -15.45 -9.24
C VAL A 366 -11.53 -15.15 -10.35
N LEU A 367 -12.81 -15.10 -10.04
CA LEU A 367 -13.87 -14.95 -11.05
C LEU A 367 -13.63 -13.80 -12.05
N PRO A 368 -13.30 -12.56 -11.64
CA PRO A 368 -13.02 -11.48 -12.59
C PRO A 368 -11.80 -11.78 -13.48
N MET A 369 -10.76 -12.37 -12.91
CA MET A 369 -9.53 -12.75 -13.61
C MET A 369 -9.79 -13.90 -14.59
N ALA A 370 -10.59 -14.89 -14.18
CA ALA A 370 -10.96 -16.02 -15.04
C ALA A 370 -11.82 -15.59 -16.23
N ILE A 371 -12.72 -14.62 -16.05
CA ILE A 371 -13.53 -14.06 -17.14
C ILE A 371 -12.61 -13.36 -18.15
N ALA A 372 -11.67 -12.53 -17.69
CA ALA A 372 -10.72 -11.85 -18.57
C ALA A 372 -9.80 -12.84 -19.30
N PHE A 373 -9.29 -13.85 -18.60
CA PHE A 373 -8.46 -14.91 -19.20
C PHE A 373 -9.24 -15.71 -20.27
N ALA A 374 -10.48 -16.08 -19.99
CA ALA A 374 -11.35 -16.74 -20.96
C ALA A 374 -11.68 -15.82 -22.16
N GLY A 375 -11.66 -14.51 -21.97
CA GLY A 375 -11.79 -13.49 -23.01
C GLY A 375 -10.51 -13.27 -23.85
N GLY A 376 -9.43 -14.04 -23.59
CA GLY A 376 -8.19 -13.98 -24.37
C GLY A 376 -7.08 -13.09 -23.78
N THR A 377 -7.27 -12.53 -22.58
CA THR A 377 -6.21 -11.75 -21.90
C THR A 377 -5.15 -12.70 -21.35
N PRO A 378 -3.84 -12.58 -21.72
CA PRO A 378 -2.80 -13.47 -21.22
C PRO A 378 -2.53 -13.27 -19.73
N LEU A 379 -1.89 -14.24 -19.08
CA LEU A 379 -1.40 -14.08 -17.69
C LEU A 379 -0.23 -13.09 -17.67
N GLN A 380 -0.20 -12.24 -16.66
CA GLN A 380 0.92 -11.33 -16.44
C GLN A 380 2.17 -12.11 -16.01
N GLY A 381 3.37 -11.68 -16.48
CA GLY A 381 4.62 -12.42 -16.33
C GLY A 381 4.98 -12.80 -14.89
N SER A 382 4.76 -11.93 -13.91
CA SER A 382 5.04 -12.22 -12.49
C SER A 382 4.11 -13.30 -11.92
N LEU A 383 2.88 -13.43 -12.42
CA LEU A 383 1.97 -14.51 -12.03
C LEU A 383 2.39 -15.83 -12.69
N GLY A 384 2.86 -15.79 -13.94
CA GLY A 384 3.43 -16.92 -14.64
C GLY A 384 4.66 -17.48 -13.94
N TRP A 385 5.57 -16.61 -13.50
CA TRP A 385 6.71 -16.99 -12.68
C TRP A 385 6.27 -17.65 -11.35
N GLY A 386 5.33 -17.06 -10.64
CA GLY A 386 4.79 -17.64 -9.40
C GLY A 386 4.20 -19.04 -9.60
N LEU A 387 3.51 -19.28 -10.71
CA LEU A 387 2.98 -20.60 -11.07
C LEU A 387 4.10 -21.59 -11.43
N SER A 388 5.17 -21.16 -12.11
CA SER A 388 6.31 -22.01 -12.46
C SER A 388 7.06 -22.48 -11.19
N VAL A 389 7.23 -21.61 -10.20
CA VAL A 389 7.82 -21.95 -8.88
C VAL A 389 6.99 -23.00 -8.16
N ILE A 390 5.66 -22.87 -8.15
CA ILE A 390 4.73 -23.83 -7.52
C ILE A 390 4.79 -25.18 -8.24
N ASN A 391 4.96 -25.21 -9.57
CA ASN A 391 5.04 -26.42 -10.37
C ASN A 391 6.43 -27.11 -10.35
N GLY A 392 7.34 -26.66 -9.48
CA GLY A 392 8.67 -27.26 -9.32
C GLY A 392 9.66 -26.92 -10.45
N GLY A 393 9.38 -25.89 -11.22
CA GLY A 393 10.35 -25.31 -12.15
C GLY A 393 11.55 -24.78 -11.34
N ASN A 394 12.75 -25.27 -11.63
CA ASN A 394 13.97 -24.75 -11.02
C ASN A 394 14.05 -23.26 -11.26
N SER A 395 14.35 -22.50 -10.21
CA SER A 395 14.59 -21.06 -10.24
C SER A 395 15.82 -20.66 -11.09
N ASP A 396 16.47 -21.60 -11.74
CA ASP A 396 17.67 -21.42 -12.54
C ASP A 396 17.44 -21.08 -14.01
N THR A 397 16.20 -20.96 -14.46
CA THR A 397 15.92 -20.17 -15.65
C THR A 397 15.87 -18.68 -15.28
N GLN A 398 16.97 -18.15 -14.76
CA GLN A 398 17.42 -16.84 -15.17
C GLN A 398 17.44 -16.89 -16.71
N GLN A 399 16.52 -16.16 -17.33
CA GLN A 399 16.85 -15.65 -18.65
C GLN A 399 18.27 -15.09 -18.50
N GLU A 400 19.22 -15.65 -19.20
CA GLU A 400 20.44 -14.95 -19.55
C GLU A 400 19.98 -13.67 -20.27
N GLU A 401 19.63 -12.64 -19.48
CA GLU A 401 19.86 -11.30 -19.93
C GLU A 401 21.37 -11.27 -20.18
N LYS A 402 21.75 -11.33 -21.46
CA LYS A 402 23.05 -10.88 -21.87
C LYS A 402 23.27 -9.58 -21.15
N ASN A 403 24.10 -9.62 -20.09
CA ASN A 403 24.70 -8.43 -19.51
C ASN A 403 25.45 -7.77 -20.68
N ILE A 404 24.75 -6.93 -21.41
CA ILE A 404 25.36 -6.03 -22.38
C ILE A 404 26.13 -5.07 -21.51
N ASP A 405 27.42 -5.26 -21.44
CA ASP A 405 28.35 -4.40 -20.69
C ASP A 405 28.41 -3.05 -21.43
N ILE A 406 27.41 -2.21 -21.14
CA ILE A 406 27.23 -0.89 -21.75
C ILE A 406 28.45 0.03 -21.51
N GLN A 407 29.28 -0.30 -20.50
CA GLN A 407 30.47 0.49 -20.18
C GLN A 407 31.60 0.33 -21.19
N ASN A 408 31.60 -0.75 -21.97
CA ASN A 408 32.63 -1.06 -22.96
C ASN A 408 32.14 -1.02 -24.40
N MET A 409 30.86 -0.68 -24.65
CA MET A 409 30.32 -0.58 -26.01
C MET A 409 30.51 0.82 -26.60
N THR A 410 30.89 0.86 -27.88
CA THR A 410 30.89 2.10 -28.66
C THR A 410 29.46 2.58 -28.92
N ILE A 411 29.29 3.89 -29.10
CA ILE A 411 27.97 4.52 -29.35
C ILE A 411 27.27 3.91 -30.58
N GLU A 412 28.02 3.42 -31.55
CA GLU A 412 27.52 2.74 -32.76
C GLU A 412 26.96 1.35 -32.44
N GLU A 413 27.58 0.60 -31.54
CA GLU A 413 27.09 -0.71 -31.07
C GLU A 413 25.83 -0.59 -30.20
N ILE A 414 25.71 0.48 -29.40
CA ILE A 414 24.49 0.80 -28.66
C ILE A 414 23.35 1.21 -29.61
N ALA A 415 23.65 1.97 -30.64
CA ALA A 415 22.67 2.36 -31.67
C ALA A 415 22.23 1.18 -32.52
N ALA A 416 23.13 0.25 -32.82
CA ALA A 416 22.82 -0.97 -33.58
C ALA A 416 21.95 -1.94 -32.73
N SER A 417 22.19 -2.04 -31.44
CA SER A 417 21.37 -2.87 -30.53
C SER A 417 19.95 -2.31 -30.33
N LEU A 418 19.79 -0.99 -30.44
CA LEU A 418 18.49 -0.31 -30.39
C LEU A 418 17.72 -0.35 -31.71
N ASN A 419 18.39 -0.51 -32.83
CA ASN A 419 17.79 -0.55 -34.18
C ASN A 419 17.55 -1.97 -34.69
N GLY A 420 18.03 -3.00 -34.02
CA GLY A 420 17.93 -4.42 -34.44
C GLY A 420 16.57 -5.09 -34.21
N ASP A 421 15.64 -4.49 -33.45
CA ASP A 421 14.39 -5.12 -33.06
C ASP A 421 13.13 -4.42 -33.60
N THR A 422 13.16 -3.89 -34.81
CA THR A 422 11.97 -3.26 -35.41
C THR A 422 11.26 -4.15 -36.43
N GLU A 423 11.28 -5.46 -36.30
CA GLU A 423 10.31 -6.35 -36.97
C GLU A 423 9.92 -7.51 -36.06
N SER A 424 9.04 -7.26 -35.13
CA SER A 424 7.92 -8.16 -34.71
C SER A 424 7.10 -7.51 -33.59
N THR A 425 5.88 -7.15 -33.96
CA THR A 425 4.66 -7.14 -33.13
C THR A 425 4.81 -6.81 -31.64
N GLY A 426 4.43 -5.59 -31.30
CA GLY A 426 3.63 -5.26 -30.12
C GLY A 426 3.98 -5.93 -28.79
N ASN A 427 5.08 -5.54 -28.15
CA ASN A 427 5.29 -5.74 -26.73
C ASN A 427 6.06 -4.56 -26.13
N ALA A 428 5.42 -3.40 -26.11
CA ALA A 428 5.85 -2.29 -25.26
C ALA A 428 5.35 -2.60 -23.83
N GLY A 429 6.22 -3.12 -22.98
CA GLY A 429 5.81 -3.28 -21.60
C GLY A 429 6.57 -4.25 -20.72
N ASN A 430 7.87 -4.38 -20.85
CA ASN A 430 8.66 -5.09 -19.84
C ASN A 430 9.99 -4.40 -19.56
N ALA A 431 9.92 -3.23 -18.94
CA ALA A 431 10.99 -2.75 -18.08
C ALA A 431 10.53 -2.94 -16.63
N ALA A 432 10.47 -4.19 -16.20
CA ALA A 432 10.50 -4.51 -14.79
C ALA A 432 11.92 -4.20 -14.31
N VAL A 433 12.15 -2.98 -13.85
CA VAL A 433 13.35 -2.61 -13.13
C VAL A 433 13.37 -3.43 -11.85
N GLN A 434 14.13 -4.53 -11.87
CA GLN A 434 14.53 -5.18 -10.64
C GLN A 434 15.33 -4.17 -9.82
N SER A 435 14.81 -3.79 -8.65
CA SER A 435 15.62 -3.18 -7.63
C SER A 435 16.69 -4.20 -7.25
N GLN A 436 17.87 -4.07 -7.81
CA GLN A 436 19.05 -4.71 -7.26
C GLN A 436 19.28 -4.12 -5.88
N THR A 437 18.71 -4.76 -4.88
CA THR A 437 19.31 -4.70 -3.55
C THR A 437 20.65 -5.37 -3.69
N ASN A 438 21.72 -4.60 -3.58
CA ASN A 438 23.07 -5.15 -3.36
C ASN A 438 23.03 -6.00 -2.09
N THR A 439 22.72 -7.27 -2.28
CA THR A 439 23.05 -8.29 -1.31
C THR A 439 24.58 -8.38 -1.34
N PRO A 440 25.29 -8.29 -0.22
CA PRO A 440 26.70 -8.58 -0.21
C PRO A 440 26.87 -9.98 -0.80
N VAL A 441 27.73 -10.10 -1.78
CA VAL A 441 28.14 -11.37 -2.37
C VAL A 441 28.58 -12.27 -1.22
N ILE A 442 27.71 -13.19 -0.83
CA ILE A 442 28.08 -14.26 0.07
C ILE A 442 28.90 -15.21 -0.80
N THR A 443 30.22 -15.18 -0.62
CA THR A 443 31.11 -16.23 -1.08
C THR A 443 30.46 -17.56 -0.72
N GLU A 444 30.18 -18.39 -1.72
CA GLU A 444 29.72 -19.76 -1.53
C GLU A 444 30.65 -20.44 -0.54
N ALA A 445 30.09 -20.81 0.59
CA ALA A 445 30.80 -21.72 1.50
C ALA A 445 30.98 -23.07 0.76
N PRO A 446 32.16 -23.67 0.78
CA PRO A 446 32.40 -24.92 0.10
C PRO A 446 31.43 -25.98 0.64
N ASN A 447 30.89 -26.80 -0.26
CA ASN A 447 30.05 -27.93 0.07
C ASN A 447 30.65 -28.74 1.20
N PRO A 448 29.94 -28.97 2.32
CA PRO A 448 30.47 -29.75 3.41
C PRO A 448 30.74 -31.18 2.97
N SER A 449 31.95 -31.64 3.18
CA SER A 449 32.38 -33.00 2.89
C SER A 449 31.54 -34.03 3.68
N LEU A 450 31.41 -35.22 3.13
CA LEU A 450 30.60 -36.32 3.68
C LEU A 450 31.00 -36.77 5.12
N SER A 451 32.07 -36.24 5.68
CA SER A 451 32.59 -36.60 7.02
C SER A 451 31.96 -35.84 8.20
N GLU A 452 31.18 -34.78 7.96
CA GLU A 452 30.53 -34.00 9.03
C GLU A 452 29.11 -34.48 9.41
N LYS A 453 28.67 -35.63 8.93
CA LYS A 453 27.31 -36.16 9.18
C LYS A 453 27.07 -36.79 10.57
N VAL A 454 27.97 -36.67 11.52
CA VAL A 454 27.87 -37.31 12.86
C VAL A 454 27.90 -36.26 14.00
N GLY A 455 27.35 -35.07 13.80
CA GLY A 455 26.98 -34.21 14.94
C GLY A 455 25.71 -34.76 15.60
N GLY A 456 25.71 -34.92 16.91
CA GLY A 456 24.56 -35.43 17.66
C GLY A 456 23.30 -34.58 17.41
N ILE A 457 22.10 -35.17 17.56
CA ILE A 457 20.80 -34.49 17.40
C ILE A 457 20.72 -33.12 18.11
N PRO A 458 21.29 -32.96 19.36
CA PRO A 458 21.30 -31.67 20.04
C PRO A 458 22.08 -30.58 19.28
N GLU A 459 23.15 -30.95 18.60
CA GLU A 459 24.00 -29.98 17.87
C GLU A 459 23.35 -29.54 16.58
N LYS A 460 22.68 -30.44 15.89
CA LYS A 460 21.86 -30.10 14.71
C LYS A 460 20.73 -29.15 15.08
N ILE A 461 20.01 -29.40 16.18
CA ILE A 461 18.94 -28.53 16.69
C ILE A 461 19.51 -27.15 17.03
N LYS A 462 20.66 -27.09 17.70
CA LYS A 462 21.34 -25.85 18.06
C LYS A 462 21.73 -25.04 16.81
N ASN A 463 22.23 -25.70 15.78
CA ASN A 463 22.61 -25.05 14.52
C ASN A 463 21.42 -24.48 13.78
N VAL A 464 20.31 -25.24 13.69
CA VAL A 464 19.04 -24.74 13.11
C VAL A 464 18.50 -23.55 13.91
N TRP A 465 18.54 -23.61 15.24
CA TRP A 465 18.11 -22.51 16.11
C TRP A 465 18.95 -21.25 15.92
N ASN A 466 20.26 -21.38 15.85
CA ASN A 466 21.18 -20.27 15.59
C ASN A 466 20.95 -19.66 14.21
N MET A 467 20.74 -20.47 13.19
CA MET A 467 20.44 -20.02 11.84
C MET A 467 19.11 -19.23 11.79
N MET A 468 18.04 -19.75 12.43
CA MET A 468 16.78 -19.03 12.54
C MET A 468 16.93 -17.69 13.25
N ALA A 469 17.70 -17.66 14.36
CA ALA A 469 17.98 -16.42 15.08
C ALA A 469 18.77 -15.42 14.23
N GLN A 470 19.72 -15.89 13.43
CA GLN A 470 20.47 -15.05 12.50
C GLN A 470 19.55 -14.43 11.44
N ARG A 471 18.66 -15.22 10.84
CA ARG A 471 17.70 -14.72 9.86
C ARG A 471 16.72 -13.70 10.44
N LEU A 472 16.24 -13.92 11.67
CA LEU A 472 15.40 -12.94 12.36
C LEU A 472 16.15 -11.62 12.59
N ARG A 473 17.44 -11.66 12.92
CA ARG A 473 18.25 -10.45 13.06
C ARG A 473 18.46 -9.73 11.73
N GLU A 474 18.68 -10.49 10.69
CA GLU A 474 18.93 -9.93 9.35
C GLU A 474 17.70 -9.19 8.79
N PHE A 475 16.51 -9.74 8.95
CA PHE A 475 15.31 -9.24 8.29
C PHE A 475 14.30 -8.54 9.22
N ILE A 476 14.22 -8.89 10.49
CA ILE A 476 13.15 -8.42 11.38
C ILE A 476 13.66 -7.46 12.45
N ILE A 477 14.75 -7.80 13.14
CA ILE A 477 15.18 -7.09 14.33
C ILE A 477 16.54 -6.46 14.09
N ASN A 478 16.54 -5.20 13.70
CA ASN A 478 17.77 -4.42 13.51
C ASN A 478 18.35 -3.92 14.87
N LEU A 479 18.27 -4.77 15.91
CA LEU A 479 18.89 -4.48 17.20
C LEU A 479 20.28 -5.14 17.26
N PRO A 480 21.28 -4.44 17.84
CA PRO A 480 22.66 -4.96 17.91
C PRO A 480 22.79 -6.23 18.76
N GLU A 481 21.84 -6.47 19.66
CA GLU A 481 21.91 -7.55 20.62
C GLU A 481 21.35 -8.87 20.09
N LYS A 482 22.20 -9.90 20.08
CA LYS A 482 21.85 -11.25 19.60
C LYS A 482 20.69 -11.90 20.36
N TRP A 483 20.54 -11.60 21.65
CA TRP A 483 19.53 -12.21 22.51
C TRP A 483 18.08 -11.91 22.11
N CYS A 484 17.82 -10.77 21.44
CA CYS A 484 16.47 -10.40 21.00
C CYS A 484 15.85 -11.44 20.06
N ALA A 485 16.63 -11.96 19.10
CA ALA A 485 16.13 -12.99 18.19
C ALA A 485 15.83 -14.30 18.90
N TYR A 486 16.67 -14.69 19.86
CA TYR A 486 16.41 -15.87 20.69
C TYR A 486 15.16 -15.68 21.57
N ALA A 487 14.95 -14.47 22.13
CA ALA A 487 13.76 -14.15 22.90
C ALA A 487 12.48 -14.29 22.08
N VAL A 488 12.48 -13.85 20.81
CA VAL A 488 11.34 -14.01 19.89
C VAL A 488 11.04 -15.49 19.65
N LEU A 489 12.03 -16.30 19.29
CA LEU A 489 11.84 -17.73 19.05
C LEU A 489 11.34 -18.45 20.30
N THR A 490 11.94 -18.14 21.46
CA THR A 490 11.51 -18.68 22.74
C THR A 490 10.09 -18.25 23.08
N GLY A 491 9.73 -16.98 22.82
CA GLY A 491 8.40 -16.43 23.01
C GLY A 491 7.31 -17.16 22.23
N ILE A 492 7.60 -17.58 20.99
CA ILE A 492 6.70 -18.40 20.18
C ILE A 492 6.45 -19.76 20.87
N GLY A 493 7.50 -20.43 21.34
CA GLY A 493 7.40 -21.68 22.09
C GLY A 493 6.61 -21.51 23.40
N VAL A 494 6.93 -20.46 24.17
CA VAL A 494 6.20 -20.14 25.43
C VAL A 494 4.74 -19.88 25.17
N LEU A 495 4.37 -19.24 24.06
CA LEU A 495 2.96 -19.01 23.72
C LEU A 495 2.19 -20.31 23.49
N ILE A 496 2.78 -21.30 22.82
CA ILE A 496 2.19 -22.62 22.64
C ILE A 496 2.03 -23.32 23.98
N LEU A 497 3.05 -23.30 24.83
CA LEU A 497 2.99 -23.87 26.18
C LEU A 497 1.93 -23.18 27.04
N LEU A 498 1.86 -21.86 26.99
CA LEU A 498 0.82 -21.08 27.67
C LEU A 498 -0.57 -21.46 27.21
N GLY A 499 -0.76 -21.72 25.91
CA GLY A 499 -1.99 -22.23 25.35
C GLY A 499 -2.39 -23.58 25.96
N LEU A 500 -1.44 -24.52 26.10
CA LEU A 500 -1.66 -25.81 26.77
C LEU A 500 -2.04 -25.62 28.22
N VAL A 501 -1.36 -24.76 28.95
CA VAL A 501 -1.69 -24.45 30.36
C VAL A 501 -3.15 -23.96 30.47
N PHE A 502 -3.60 -23.05 29.60
CA PHE A 502 -5.00 -22.60 29.62
C PHE A 502 -6.00 -23.70 29.28
N ILE A 503 -5.65 -24.68 28.46
CA ILE A 503 -6.50 -25.85 28.20
C ILE A 503 -6.64 -26.69 29.49
N ILE A 504 -5.54 -26.92 30.21
CA ILE A 504 -5.54 -27.63 31.50
C ILE A 504 -6.42 -26.90 32.52
N PHE A 505 -6.36 -25.58 32.59
CA PHE A 505 -7.23 -24.76 33.43
C PHE A 505 -8.65 -24.59 32.91
N ARG A 506 -9.09 -25.45 31.99
CA ARG A 506 -10.45 -25.45 31.39
C ARG A 506 -10.82 -24.14 30.68
N ARG A 507 -9.85 -23.44 30.16
CA ARG A 507 -10.01 -22.26 29.30
C ARG A 507 -9.72 -22.60 27.84
N THR A 508 -10.27 -23.70 27.38
CA THR A 508 -9.98 -24.34 26.09
C THR A 508 -10.00 -23.37 24.89
N ALA A 509 -11.06 -22.59 24.72
CA ALA A 509 -11.19 -21.67 23.60
C ALA A 509 -10.10 -20.56 23.57
N TYR A 510 -9.60 -20.12 24.73
CA TYR A 510 -8.52 -19.16 24.80
C TYR A 510 -7.16 -19.83 24.59
N GLY A 511 -6.98 -21.02 25.16
CA GLY A 511 -5.76 -21.83 24.96
C GLY A 511 -5.55 -22.25 23.50
N GLU A 512 -6.60 -22.79 22.85
CA GLU A 512 -6.57 -23.14 21.42
C GLU A 512 -6.22 -21.93 20.55
N MET A 513 -6.70 -20.73 20.87
CA MET A 513 -6.38 -19.49 20.17
C MET A 513 -4.90 -19.11 20.32
N LEU A 514 -4.33 -19.19 21.54
CA LEU A 514 -2.92 -18.91 21.78
C LEU A 514 -2.03 -19.91 21.03
N MET A 515 -2.37 -21.21 21.09
CA MET A 515 -1.67 -22.24 20.32
C MET A 515 -1.71 -21.94 18.82
N SER A 516 -2.88 -21.56 18.29
CA SER A 516 -3.02 -21.18 16.88
C SER A 516 -2.09 -20.04 16.50
N ALA A 517 -2.00 -18.99 17.33
CA ALA A 517 -1.12 -17.87 17.11
C ALA A 517 0.37 -18.31 17.11
N GLY A 518 0.76 -19.19 18.03
CA GLY A 518 2.10 -19.78 18.08
C GLY A 518 2.44 -20.60 16.83
N PHE A 519 1.53 -21.48 16.39
CA PHE A 519 1.72 -22.27 15.17
C PHE A 519 1.78 -21.40 13.90
N CYS A 520 0.96 -20.35 13.80
CA CYS A 520 1.06 -19.38 12.69
C CYS A 520 2.46 -18.79 12.62
N MET A 521 3.00 -18.31 13.74
CA MET A 521 4.36 -17.75 13.76
C MET A 521 5.43 -18.80 13.49
N GLY A 522 5.28 -20.02 14.00
CA GLY A 522 6.19 -21.13 13.69
C GLY A 522 6.27 -21.40 12.17
N ILE A 523 5.12 -21.51 11.50
CA ILE A 523 5.06 -21.70 10.04
C ILE A 523 5.67 -20.51 9.29
N LEU A 524 5.40 -19.28 9.72
CA LEU A 524 6.01 -18.10 9.10
C LEU A 524 7.53 -18.01 9.33
N THR A 525 8.02 -18.51 10.49
CA THR A 525 9.46 -18.61 10.74
C THR A 525 10.11 -19.63 9.79
N LEU A 526 9.45 -20.75 9.53
CA LEU A 526 9.91 -21.72 8.53
C LEU A 526 9.91 -21.11 7.13
N LEU A 527 8.90 -20.34 6.75
CA LEU A 527 8.84 -19.64 5.47
C LEU A 527 10.00 -18.63 5.33
N LEU A 528 10.28 -17.84 6.36
CA LEU A 528 11.37 -16.85 6.37
C LEU A 528 12.74 -17.52 6.23
N CYS A 529 12.90 -18.71 6.78
CA CYS A 529 14.13 -19.48 6.78
C CYS A 529 14.19 -20.55 5.68
N ALA A 530 13.22 -20.62 4.78
CA ALA A 530 13.03 -21.73 3.84
C ALA A 530 14.30 -22.05 3.04
N GLY A 531 14.94 -21.07 2.43
CA GLY A 531 16.15 -21.27 1.62
C GLY A 531 17.30 -21.87 2.43
N ASN A 532 17.48 -21.48 3.68
CA ASN A 532 18.53 -22.02 4.54
C ASN A 532 18.23 -23.44 5.06
N LEU A 533 16.94 -23.83 5.03
CA LEU A 533 16.49 -25.15 5.43
C LEU A 533 16.42 -26.14 4.26
N GLY A 534 16.78 -25.71 3.04
CA GLY A 534 16.62 -26.52 1.83
C GLY A 534 15.15 -26.72 1.44
N LEU A 535 14.25 -25.86 1.92
CA LEU A 535 12.84 -25.86 1.55
C LEU A 535 12.61 -24.92 0.34
N PRO A 536 11.58 -25.14 -0.46
CA PRO A 536 11.24 -24.24 -1.56
C PRO A 536 11.03 -22.80 -1.08
N VAL A 537 11.68 -21.83 -1.74
CA VAL A 537 11.55 -20.41 -1.44
C VAL A 537 10.31 -19.88 -2.12
N LEU A 538 9.17 -19.92 -1.42
CA LEU A 538 7.88 -19.47 -1.95
C LEU A 538 7.73 -17.94 -1.96
N MET A 539 8.55 -17.22 -1.19
CA MET A 539 8.54 -15.78 -1.06
C MET A 539 9.94 -15.26 -0.73
N ASP A 540 10.31 -14.14 -1.33
CA ASP A 540 11.51 -13.41 -0.95
C ASP A 540 11.50 -13.11 0.57
N PRO A 541 12.59 -13.39 1.31
CA PRO A 541 12.68 -13.15 2.75
C PRO A 541 12.42 -11.69 3.15
N ALA A 542 12.84 -10.71 2.34
CA ALA A 542 12.59 -9.31 2.60
C ALA A 542 11.08 -8.98 2.53
N ARG A 543 10.37 -9.52 1.55
CA ARG A 543 8.91 -9.39 1.44
C ARG A 543 8.18 -10.15 2.55
N CYS A 544 8.66 -11.35 2.92
CA CYS A 544 8.14 -12.14 4.02
C CYS A 544 8.25 -11.38 5.35
N SER A 545 9.36 -10.67 5.56
CA SER A 545 9.65 -9.96 6.81
C SER A 545 8.60 -8.93 7.20
N ILE A 546 7.95 -8.29 6.22
CA ILE A 546 6.90 -7.28 6.43
C ILE A 546 5.67 -7.92 7.10
N TYR A 547 5.20 -9.05 6.55
CA TYR A 547 4.09 -9.81 7.13
C TYR A 547 4.47 -10.44 8.47
N TYR A 548 5.70 -10.92 8.56
CA TYR A 548 6.23 -11.52 9.79
C TYR A 548 6.22 -10.50 10.93
N ALA A 549 6.77 -9.31 10.73
CA ALA A 549 6.79 -8.25 11.74
C ALA A 549 5.37 -7.85 12.20
N TYR A 550 4.43 -7.75 11.26
CA TYR A 550 3.05 -7.42 11.52
C TYR A 550 2.35 -8.46 12.40
N LEU A 551 2.53 -9.75 12.10
CA LEU A 551 1.91 -10.84 12.86
C LEU A 551 2.67 -11.12 14.15
N LEU A 552 3.99 -10.92 14.18
CA LEU A 552 4.81 -11.06 15.39
C LEU A 552 4.31 -10.14 16.51
N VAL A 553 4.01 -8.89 16.20
CA VAL A 553 3.48 -7.95 17.19
C VAL A 553 2.15 -8.41 17.76
N ALA A 554 1.27 -8.97 16.92
CA ALA A 554 0.02 -9.54 17.40
C ALA A 554 0.28 -10.71 18.37
N VAL A 555 1.19 -11.59 18.01
CA VAL A 555 1.57 -12.77 18.81
C VAL A 555 2.23 -12.38 20.14
N LEU A 556 3.16 -11.44 20.13
CA LEU A 556 3.80 -10.94 21.35
C LEU A 556 2.80 -10.21 22.26
N THR A 557 1.84 -9.49 21.68
CA THR A 557 0.75 -8.88 22.42
C THR A 557 -0.14 -9.94 23.08
N LEU A 558 -0.48 -11.00 22.38
CA LEU A 558 -1.25 -12.13 22.91
C LEU A 558 -0.47 -12.89 23.99
N LEU A 559 0.84 -13.04 23.83
CA LEU A 559 1.72 -13.64 24.83
C LEU A 559 1.70 -12.83 26.14
N GLY A 560 1.94 -11.53 26.07
CA GLY A 560 1.91 -10.65 27.24
C GLY A 560 0.53 -10.61 27.90
N ASP A 561 -0.55 -10.52 27.11
CA ASP A 561 -1.92 -10.58 27.63
C ASP A 561 -2.23 -11.93 28.30
N GLY A 562 -1.74 -13.04 27.71
CA GLY A 562 -1.89 -14.38 28.27
C GLY A 562 -1.18 -14.53 29.61
N ILE A 563 0.05 -14.03 29.73
CA ILE A 563 0.82 -14.03 30.99
C ILE A 563 0.07 -13.19 32.05
N LEU A 564 -0.36 -11.98 31.72
CA LEU A 564 -1.15 -11.14 32.62
C LEU A 564 -2.47 -11.83 33.02
N TYR A 565 -3.12 -12.52 32.09
CA TYR A 565 -4.35 -13.25 32.37
C TYR A 565 -4.11 -14.46 33.28
N LEU A 566 -2.98 -15.15 33.14
CA LEU A 566 -2.59 -16.27 34.01
C LEU A 566 -2.34 -15.77 35.45
N ILE A 567 -1.56 -14.70 35.62
CA ILE A 567 -1.25 -14.10 36.92
C ILE A 567 -2.51 -13.58 37.61
N PHE A 568 -3.39 -12.90 36.90
CA PHE A 568 -4.61 -12.28 37.43
C PHE A 568 -5.88 -12.99 36.95
N MET A 569 -5.89 -14.34 36.99
CA MET A 569 -6.99 -15.15 36.47
C MET A 569 -8.32 -14.94 37.19
N PRO A 570 -8.39 -14.78 38.53
CA PRO A 570 -9.65 -14.55 39.25
C PRO A 570 -10.37 -13.32 38.72
N ARG A 571 -11.71 -13.39 38.63
CA ARG A 571 -12.55 -12.28 38.13
C ARG A 571 -12.41 -11.02 38.95
N ILE A 572 -12.21 -11.16 40.28
CA ILE A 572 -12.00 -10.05 41.22
C ILE A 572 -10.75 -9.23 40.87
N LEU A 573 -9.71 -9.88 40.32
CA LEU A 573 -8.45 -9.25 39.93
C LEU A 573 -8.50 -8.58 38.52
N LYS A 574 -9.67 -8.55 37.87
CA LYS A 574 -9.81 -7.94 36.55
C LYS A 574 -9.39 -6.46 36.49
N VAL A 575 -9.70 -5.72 37.56
CA VAL A 575 -9.33 -4.29 37.68
C VAL A 575 -7.81 -4.17 37.76
N ILE A 576 -7.17 -4.97 38.62
CA ILE A 576 -5.72 -4.99 38.79
C ILE A 576 -5.03 -5.39 37.52
N ARG A 577 -5.52 -6.41 36.84
CA ARG A 577 -5.01 -6.82 35.51
C ARG A 577 -5.04 -5.67 34.50
N ASN A 578 -6.14 -4.94 34.41
CA ASN A 578 -6.27 -3.82 33.47
C ASN A 578 -5.36 -2.65 33.91
N ALA A 579 -5.19 -2.38 35.18
CA ALA A 579 -4.25 -1.38 35.72
C ALA A 579 -2.79 -1.78 35.38
N ALA A 580 -2.43 -3.05 35.62
CA ALA A 580 -1.12 -3.57 35.27
C ALA A 580 -0.85 -3.49 33.74
N ALA A 581 -1.84 -3.84 32.91
CA ALA A 581 -1.75 -3.70 31.46
C ALA A 581 -1.53 -2.24 31.04
N LEU A 582 -2.22 -1.28 31.66
CA LEU A 582 -2.02 0.15 31.41
C LEU A 582 -0.62 0.59 31.85
N GLY A 583 -0.20 0.21 33.05
CA GLY A 583 1.14 0.52 33.58
C GLY A 583 2.24 0.00 32.67
N LEU A 584 2.15 -1.27 32.22
CA LEU A 584 3.08 -1.84 31.26
C LEU A 584 3.07 -1.09 29.91
N THR A 585 1.90 -0.67 29.44
CA THR A 585 1.80 0.14 28.21
C THR A 585 2.59 1.44 28.35
N VAL A 586 2.38 2.16 29.44
CA VAL A 586 3.06 3.44 29.71
C VAL A 586 4.57 3.22 29.86
N ILE A 587 4.98 2.22 30.64
CA ILE A 587 6.41 1.90 30.87
C ILE A 587 7.09 1.53 29.54
N THR A 588 6.46 0.70 28.73
CA THR A 588 7.04 0.29 27.43
C THR A 588 7.23 1.49 26.51
N VAL A 589 6.22 2.32 26.35
CA VAL A 589 6.29 3.51 25.49
C VAL A 589 7.29 4.52 26.04
N ALA A 590 7.29 4.78 27.35
CA ALA A 590 8.25 5.67 27.99
C ALA A 590 9.70 5.15 27.86
N GLY A 591 9.89 3.84 28.00
CA GLY A 591 11.19 3.21 27.79
C GLY A 591 11.70 3.34 26.36
N MET A 592 10.82 3.20 25.36
CA MET A 592 11.17 3.40 23.95
C MET A 592 11.57 4.86 23.68
N ILE A 593 10.86 5.81 24.27
CA ILE A 593 11.20 7.24 24.14
C ILE A 593 12.53 7.54 24.82
N HIS A 594 12.74 7.05 26.04
CA HIS A 594 13.95 7.31 26.83
C HIS A 594 15.21 6.72 26.20
N GLN A 595 15.09 5.58 25.54
CA GLN A 595 16.22 4.92 24.86
C GLN A 595 16.46 5.47 23.45
N ASP A 596 15.82 6.54 23.06
CA ASP A 596 15.90 7.15 21.71
C ASP A 596 15.68 6.10 20.59
N LEU A 597 14.80 5.13 20.86
CA LEU A 597 14.49 4.06 19.94
C LEU A 597 13.48 4.51 18.86
N ILE A 598 12.92 5.71 19.01
CA ILE A 598 11.96 6.29 18.08
C ILE A 598 12.73 7.16 17.07
N LYS A 599 13.40 6.53 16.14
CA LYS A 599 14.02 7.22 15.01
C LYS A 599 13.05 7.27 13.84
N THR A 600 12.79 8.47 13.38
CA THR A 600 12.09 8.69 12.11
C THR A 600 13.14 9.01 11.07
N PRO A 601 13.54 8.07 10.21
CA PRO A 601 14.39 8.42 9.09
C PRO A 601 13.65 9.39 8.20
N ASP A 602 14.34 10.39 7.70
CA ASP A 602 13.77 11.29 6.71
C ASP A 602 13.67 10.53 5.39
N PHE A 603 12.47 10.29 4.92
CA PHE A 603 12.27 9.86 3.54
C PHE A 603 12.52 11.06 2.64
N LEU A 604 13.46 10.93 1.77
CA LEU A 604 13.55 11.88 0.66
C LEU A 604 12.52 11.45 -0.39
N SER A 605 11.47 12.23 -0.58
CA SER A 605 10.80 12.30 -1.87
C SER A 605 11.59 13.32 -2.68
N GLY A 606 12.83 13.05 -2.94
CA GLY A 606 13.72 13.99 -3.55
C GLY A 606 13.59 14.12 -5.06
N TYR A 607 12.54 13.55 -5.63
CA TYR A 607 12.40 13.49 -7.09
C TYR A 607 11.70 14.71 -7.69
N VAL A 608 11.07 15.56 -6.87
CA VAL A 608 10.30 16.70 -7.38
C VAL A 608 10.44 17.90 -6.45
N SER A 609 10.72 19.07 -6.99
CA SER A 609 10.72 20.31 -6.21
C SER A 609 9.29 20.82 -5.96
N ASN A 610 9.05 21.48 -4.84
CA ASN A 610 7.75 22.11 -4.56
C ASN A 610 7.39 23.16 -5.62
N GLY A 611 8.40 23.87 -6.13
CA GLY A 611 8.23 24.83 -7.22
C GLY A 611 7.73 24.17 -8.50
N ALA A 612 8.35 23.05 -8.91
CA ALA A 612 7.96 22.31 -10.10
C ALA A 612 6.53 21.77 -9.99
N LEU A 613 6.14 21.21 -8.84
CA LEU A 613 4.77 20.71 -8.61
C LEU A 613 3.72 21.82 -8.64
N THR A 614 4.03 22.97 -8.03
CA THR A 614 3.13 24.12 -8.04
C THR A 614 2.96 24.64 -9.46
N CYS A 615 4.03 24.73 -10.21
CA CYS A 615 4.04 25.11 -11.61
C CYS A 615 3.19 24.17 -12.46
N LEU A 616 3.42 22.84 -12.34
CA LEU A 616 2.66 21.83 -13.10
C LEU A 616 1.17 21.85 -12.75
N THR A 617 0.83 22.02 -11.47
CA THR A 617 -0.57 22.15 -11.04
C THR A 617 -1.25 23.36 -11.67
N ASN A 618 -0.54 24.47 -11.80
CA ASN A 618 -1.07 25.65 -12.49
C ASN A 618 -1.24 25.39 -13.99
N ILE A 619 -0.26 24.76 -14.64
CA ILE A 619 -0.34 24.40 -16.07
C ILE A 619 -1.56 23.52 -16.34
N ILE A 620 -1.76 22.45 -15.54
CA ILE A 620 -2.92 21.54 -15.67
C ILE A 620 -4.24 22.29 -15.52
N ARG A 621 -4.31 23.22 -14.59
CA ARG A 621 -5.55 23.99 -14.35
C ARG A 621 -5.85 25.03 -15.43
N GLU A 622 -4.84 25.62 -16.04
CA GLU A 622 -4.95 26.75 -16.95
C GLU A 622 -5.04 26.36 -18.43
N ASN A 623 -4.66 25.12 -18.75
CA ASN A 623 -4.64 24.63 -20.13
C ASN A 623 -5.58 23.44 -20.33
N GLU A 624 -6.10 23.30 -21.54
CA GLU A 624 -6.84 22.12 -21.96
C GLU A 624 -5.92 20.89 -22.05
N ASP A 625 -6.44 19.73 -21.75
CA ASP A 625 -5.70 18.48 -21.82
C ASP A 625 -5.12 18.24 -23.24
N LYS A 626 -3.91 17.73 -23.28
CA LYS A 626 -3.16 17.39 -24.52
C LYS A 626 -2.80 18.56 -25.41
N THR A 627 -2.98 19.82 -24.98
CA THR A 627 -2.61 21.01 -25.76
C THR A 627 -1.21 21.53 -25.44
N TRP A 628 -0.50 20.95 -24.49
CA TRP A 628 0.77 21.43 -23.98
C TRP A 628 1.79 20.30 -23.79
N THR A 629 3.06 20.68 -23.80
CA THR A 629 4.21 19.79 -23.55
C THR A 629 5.07 20.38 -22.45
N ILE A 630 5.54 19.56 -21.52
CA ILE A 630 6.63 19.92 -20.60
C ILE A 630 7.94 19.29 -21.06
N VAL A 631 9.01 20.07 -21.00
CA VAL A 631 10.39 19.61 -21.15
C VAL A 631 10.99 19.58 -19.76
N SER A 632 11.20 18.39 -19.22
CA SER A 632 11.55 18.19 -17.82
C SER A 632 12.49 17.00 -17.63
N ALA A 633 13.29 17.04 -16.59
CA ALA A 633 14.15 15.93 -16.16
C ALA A 633 13.60 15.22 -14.91
N ASN A 634 12.36 15.50 -14.51
CA ASN A 634 11.79 15.12 -13.23
C ASN A 634 10.57 14.23 -13.36
N ASP A 635 10.13 13.73 -12.22
CA ASP A 635 8.97 12.85 -12.09
C ASP A 635 7.62 13.58 -12.04
N GLU A 636 7.61 14.91 -12.02
CA GLU A 636 6.40 15.69 -12.23
C GLU A 636 5.68 15.32 -13.53
N THR A 637 6.43 14.74 -14.48
CA THR A 637 5.90 14.14 -15.70
C THR A 637 4.83 13.09 -15.44
N GLN A 638 4.96 12.33 -14.36
CA GLN A 638 3.99 11.30 -14.00
C GLN A 638 2.62 11.92 -13.65
N MET A 639 2.63 13.08 -12.99
CA MET A 639 1.40 13.83 -12.73
C MET A 639 0.79 14.41 -14.02
N GLY A 640 1.64 14.78 -14.99
CA GLY A 640 1.21 15.38 -16.25
C GLY A 640 0.77 14.39 -17.33
N LEU A 641 1.00 13.06 -17.17
CA LEU A 641 0.83 12.06 -18.24
C LEU A 641 -0.55 12.04 -18.91
N ASP A 642 -1.61 12.26 -18.15
CA ASP A 642 -2.97 12.27 -18.67
C ASP A 642 -3.43 13.63 -19.18
N HIS A 643 -2.79 14.70 -18.75
CA HIS A 643 -3.14 16.09 -19.04
C HIS A 643 -2.33 16.70 -20.17
N GLY A 644 -1.03 16.39 -20.25
CA GLY A 644 -0.12 16.96 -21.24
C GLY A 644 0.81 15.93 -21.86
N TRP A 645 1.81 16.43 -22.61
CA TRP A 645 2.87 15.65 -23.18
C TRP A 645 4.17 15.92 -22.42
N HIS A 646 5.03 14.94 -22.38
CA HIS A 646 6.36 15.06 -21.78
C HIS A 646 7.44 14.88 -22.83
N TYR A 647 8.46 15.72 -22.74
CA TYR A 647 9.69 15.61 -23.48
C TYR A 647 10.86 15.62 -22.49
N GLU A 648 11.65 14.59 -22.49
CA GLU A 648 12.78 14.49 -21.54
C GLU A 648 13.87 15.50 -21.87
N THR A 649 14.34 16.24 -20.86
CA THR A 649 15.32 17.31 -21.00
C THR A 649 16.61 16.85 -21.68
N ILE A 650 17.14 15.67 -21.31
CA ILE A 650 18.38 15.17 -21.93
C ILE A 650 18.20 14.83 -23.41
N THR A 651 17.05 14.26 -23.76
CA THR A 651 16.70 13.97 -25.15
C THR A 651 16.55 15.25 -25.96
N PHE A 652 15.98 16.30 -25.36
CA PHE A 652 15.89 17.61 -25.95
C PHE A 652 17.29 18.21 -26.21
N LEU A 653 18.16 18.24 -25.19
CA LEU A 653 19.53 18.78 -25.33
C LEU A 653 20.36 17.99 -26.33
N ARG A 654 20.28 16.66 -26.34
CA ARG A 654 21.00 15.81 -27.34
C ARG A 654 20.52 16.06 -28.76
N LYS A 655 19.25 16.37 -28.96
CA LYS A 655 18.77 16.78 -30.27
C LYS A 655 19.35 18.14 -30.67
N LEU A 656 19.41 19.09 -29.75
CA LEU A 656 20.00 20.41 -30.01
C LEU A 656 21.48 20.30 -30.42
N GLU A 657 22.25 19.41 -29.81
CA GLU A 657 23.66 19.18 -30.13
C GLU A 657 23.89 18.60 -31.55
N LYS A 658 22.94 17.80 -32.02
CA LYS A 658 23.04 17.13 -33.33
C LYS A 658 22.42 17.94 -34.48
N MET A 659 21.94 19.14 -34.22
CA MET A 659 21.24 19.95 -35.19
C MET A 659 22.20 20.81 -36.02
N ASP A 660 22.09 20.75 -37.32
CA ASP A 660 22.60 21.77 -38.23
C ASP A 660 21.73 23.03 -38.13
N LYS A 661 22.27 24.17 -38.62
CA LYS A 661 21.59 25.47 -38.61
C LYS A 661 20.19 25.46 -39.23
N ASP A 662 19.93 24.50 -40.12
CA ASP A 662 18.68 24.37 -40.84
C ASP A 662 17.72 23.32 -40.29
N THR A 663 18.14 22.55 -39.28
CA THR A 663 17.30 21.52 -38.64
C THR A 663 16.33 22.15 -37.67
N LYS A 664 15.03 21.86 -37.85
CA LYS A 664 13.95 22.38 -37.00
C LYS A 664 13.43 21.29 -36.09
N VAL A 665 13.27 21.60 -34.79
CA VAL A 665 12.53 20.74 -33.86
C VAL A 665 11.08 21.18 -33.84
N ILE A 666 10.18 20.28 -34.14
CA ILE A 666 8.75 20.53 -34.09
C ILE A 666 8.21 19.81 -32.85
N ILE A 667 7.61 20.56 -31.91
CA ILE A 667 6.85 20.02 -30.79
C ILE A 667 5.39 20.34 -31.08
N PRO A 668 4.54 19.37 -31.36
CA PRO A 668 3.22 19.59 -31.94
C PRO A 668 2.16 19.93 -30.88
N THR A 669 2.45 20.91 -30.00
CA THR A 669 1.52 21.38 -28.97
C THR A 669 1.48 22.90 -28.95
N LYS A 670 0.38 23.46 -28.45
CA LYS A 670 0.14 24.91 -28.40
C LYS A 670 1.17 25.64 -27.53
N ASN A 671 1.49 25.08 -26.39
CA ASN A 671 2.45 25.63 -25.43
C ASN A 671 3.53 24.60 -25.09
N VAL A 672 4.77 25.04 -24.98
CA VAL A 672 5.89 24.24 -24.47
C VAL A 672 6.43 24.89 -23.22
N TYR A 673 6.51 24.13 -22.14
CA TYR A 673 7.01 24.57 -20.84
C TYR A 673 8.35 23.92 -20.54
N PHE A 674 9.38 24.73 -20.23
CA PHE A 674 10.72 24.26 -19.91
C PHE A 674 10.96 24.35 -18.42
N PHE A 675 11.11 23.20 -17.78
CA PHE A 675 11.30 23.07 -16.33
C PHE A 675 12.78 23.05 -15.99
N ILE A 676 13.21 24.02 -15.19
CA ILE A 676 14.61 24.21 -14.82
C ILE A 676 14.71 24.40 -13.30
N GLU A 677 15.47 23.56 -12.65
CA GLU A 677 15.80 23.72 -11.24
C GLU A 677 16.95 24.71 -11.10
N LYS A 678 16.73 25.78 -10.33
CA LYS A 678 17.79 26.73 -9.94
C LYS A 678 18.74 26.13 -8.91
N ILE A 679 18.16 25.31 -8.01
CA ILE A 679 18.88 24.49 -7.04
C ILE A 679 18.56 23.06 -7.39
N PRO A 680 19.39 22.37 -8.18
CA PRO A 680 19.16 20.99 -8.55
C PRO A 680 19.03 20.11 -7.32
N LEU A 681 18.05 19.22 -7.34
CA LEU A 681 17.77 18.31 -6.24
C LEU A 681 19.03 17.51 -5.88
N ASP A 682 19.51 17.70 -4.66
CA ASP A 682 20.69 17.02 -4.15
C ASP A 682 20.28 15.70 -3.46
N TYR A 683 20.47 14.60 -4.16
CA TYR A 683 20.23 13.24 -3.63
C TYR A 683 21.37 12.75 -2.74
N SER A 684 22.21 13.63 -2.23
CA SER A 684 23.36 13.28 -1.40
C SER A 684 22.99 12.65 -0.05
N VAL A 685 21.74 12.77 0.37
CA VAL A 685 21.24 12.21 1.64
C VAL A 685 20.17 11.17 1.35
N VAL A 686 20.55 10.01 0.89
CA VAL A 686 19.65 8.85 0.84
C VAL A 686 19.85 8.00 2.08
N TYR A 687 18.81 7.81 2.85
CA TYR A 687 18.84 6.83 3.94
C TYR A 687 18.87 5.42 3.37
N SER A 688 19.98 4.73 3.54
CA SER A 688 19.94 3.27 3.46
C SER A 688 19.05 2.76 4.60
N GLY A 689 18.29 1.68 4.37
CA GLY A 689 17.45 1.07 5.40
C GLY A 689 18.18 0.64 6.68
N SER A 690 19.51 0.86 6.79
CA SER A 690 20.36 0.67 7.96
C SER A 690 20.46 1.91 8.85
N GLY A 691 19.82 3.03 8.50
CA GLY A 691 19.90 4.28 9.26
C GLY A 691 21.22 5.04 9.10
N GLN A 692 22.11 4.60 8.21
CA GLN A 692 23.34 5.31 7.90
C GLN A 692 23.12 6.28 6.73
N SER A 693 23.51 7.52 6.88
CA SER A 693 23.53 8.47 5.76
C SER A 693 24.54 7.99 4.71
N ILE A 694 24.11 7.87 3.48
CA ILE A 694 25.01 7.56 2.37
C ILE A 694 25.77 8.84 2.03
N SER A 695 27.10 8.76 1.98
CA SER A 695 27.95 9.89 1.57
C SER A 695 27.64 10.31 0.13
N LYS A 696 27.88 11.57 -0.21
CA LYS A 696 27.67 12.12 -1.57
C LYS A 696 28.22 11.24 -2.70
N LYS A 697 29.33 10.57 -2.49
CA LYS A 697 29.94 9.65 -3.48
C LYS A 697 29.21 8.31 -3.61
N GLY A 698 28.55 7.84 -2.58
CA GLY A 698 27.81 6.58 -2.61
C GLY A 698 26.36 6.72 -3.07
N ALA A 699 25.78 7.90 -2.94
CA ALA A 699 24.37 8.14 -3.26
C ALA A 699 24.05 7.96 -4.75
N SER A 700 24.97 8.34 -5.64
CA SER A 700 24.76 8.24 -7.10
C SER A 700 24.71 6.80 -7.62
N GLN A 701 25.23 5.83 -6.88
CA GLN A 701 25.28 4.43 -7.31
C GLN A 701 24.09 3.60 -6.86
N ASN A 702 23.35 4.04 -5.83
CA ASN A 702 22.33 3.24 -5.16
C ASN A 702 20.91 3.85 -5.23
N LEU A 703 20.72 4.93 -5.97
CA LEU A 703 19.39 5.50 -6.14
C LEU A 703 18.55 4.64 -7.09
N PRO A 704 17.26 4.44 -6.78
CA PRO A 704 16.40 3.66 -7.65
C PRO A 704 16.36 4.30 -9.05
N ASN A 705 16.42 3.47 -10.07
CA ASN A 705 16.31 3.89 -11.46
C ASN A 705 14.84 4.23 -11.73
N VAL A 706 14.46 5.47 -11.51
CA VAL A 706 13.10 5.93 -11.67
C VAL A 706 13.03 6.86 -12.88
N GLY A 707 12.31 6.46 -13.92
CA GLY A 707 11.98 7.31 -15.05
C GLY A 707 13.17 7.91 -15.82
N GLY A 708 14.32 7.23 -15.86
CA GLY A 708 15.52 7.75 -16.55
C GLY A 708 16.32 8.77 -15.73
N ILE A 709 15.86 9.16 -14.55
CA ILE A 709 16.51 10.18 -13.70
C ILE A 709 17.82 9.67 -13.08
N SER A 710 17.99 8.37 -12.95
CA SER A 710 19.21 7.77 -12.37
C SER A 710 20.50 8.22 -13.05
N MET A 711 20.46 8.56 -14.34
CA MET A 711 21.62 9.02 -15.10
C MET A 711 22.02 10.47 -14.81
N TYR A 712 21.15 11.27 -14.14
CA TYR A 712 21.33 12.72 -13.99
C TYR A 712 21.24 13.17 -12.54
N GLN A 713 21.85 12.41 -11.66
CA GLN A 713 21.92 12.72 -10.24
C GLN A 713 23.25 13.40 -9.92
N GLY A 714 23.27 14.19 -8.85
CA GLY A 714 24.48 14.88 -8.41
C GLY A 714 25.01 15.87 -9.46
N GLU A 715 26.30 15.78 -9.76
CA GLU A 715 26.99 16.71 -10.68
C GLU A 715 26.37 16.71 -12.09
N GLY A 716 25.95 15.54 -12.59
CA GLY A 716 25.29 15.44 -13.90
C GLY A 716 23.99 16.21 -13.99
N ARG A 717 23.22 16.28 -12.91
CA ARG A 717 21.98 17.07 -12.86
C ARG A 717 22.27 18.58 -12.86
N TRP A 718 23.30 19.01 -12.14
CA TRP A 718 23.75 20.39 -12.17
C TRP A 718 24.16 20.85 -13.58
N ILE A 719 24.92 20.02 -14.28
CA ILE A 719 25.32 20.30 -15.66
C ILE A 719 24.10 20.41 -16.57
N LEU A 720 23.15 19.45 -16.43
CA LEU A 720 21.94 19.42 -17.25
C LEU A 720 21.08 20.68 -17.03
N MET A 721 20.84 21.07 -15.78
CA MET A 721 20.04 22.25 -15.43
C MET A 721 20.73 23.54 -15.87
N SER A 722 22.06 23.62 -15.70
CA SER A 722 22.85 24.77 -16.15
C SER A 722 22.79 24.94 -17.69
N ARG A 723 22.91 23.82 -18.44
CA ARG A 723 22.79 23.84 -19.90
C ARG A 723 21.40 24.28 -20.35
N MET A 724 20.34 23.80 -19.70
CA MET A 724 18.99 24.23 -20.00
C MET A 724 18.76 25.70 -19.69
N TYR A 725 19.30 26.19 -18.58
CA TYR A 725 19.19 27.60 -18.19
C TYR A 725 19.88 28.50 -19.23
N TYR A 726 21.15 28.23 -19.56
CA TYR A 726 21.88 29.04 -20.52
C TYR A 726 21.29 28.97 -21.93
N TRP A 727 20.79 27.79 -22.31
CA TRP A 727 20.03 27.65 -23.57
C TRP A 727 18.80 28.58 -23.56
N ALA A 728 18.02 28.59 -22.48
CA ALA A 728 16.84 29.43 -22.36
C ALA A 728 17.18 30.91 -22.44
N GLN A 729 18.28 31.36 -21.78
CA GLN A 729 18.75 32.73 -21.88
C GLN A 729 19.13 33.09 -23.31
N ALA A 730 19.93 32.25 -23.97
CA ALA A 730 20.36 32.49 -25.37
C ALA A 730 19.16 32.44 -26.33
N PHE A 731 18.14 31.60 -26.06
CA PHE A 731 16.91 31.58 -26.87
C PHE A 731 16.13 32.90 -26.72
N MET A 732 15.97 33.41 -25.51
CA MET A 732 15.29 34.69 -25.25
C MET A 732 16.05 35.88 -25.84
N GLU A 733 17.38 35.85 -25.85
CA GLU A 733 18.18 36.87 -26.51
C GLU A 733 17.94 36.86 -28.04
N LYS A 734 17.87 35.69 -28.63
CA LYS A 734 17.61 35.52 -30.07
C LYS A 734 16.16 35.82 -30.46
N TYR A 735 15.20 35.43 -29.59
CA TYR A 735 13.75 35.56 -29.80
C TYR A 735 13.07 36.23 -28.59
N PRO A 736 13.24 37.55 -28.40
CA PRO A 736 12.86 38.25 -27.17
C PRO A 736 11.37 38.18 -26.80
N ASN A 737 10.51 38.00 -27.77
CA ASN A 737 9.04 38.02 -27.58
C ASN A 737 8.41 36.62 -27.57
N ASP A 738 9.18 35.56 -27.84
CA ASP A 738 8.64 34.25 -28.14
C ASP A 738 8.69 33.27 -26.95
N MET A 739 9.53 33.57 -25.96
CA MET A 739 9.63 32.85 -24.72
C MET A 739 9.63 33.80 -23.53
N LYS A 740 8.90 33.45 -22.47
CA LYS A 740 8.80 34.23 -21.24
C LYS A 740 8.81 33.34 -20.01
N VAL A 741 9.16 33.94 -18.87
CA VAL A 741 9.02 33.27 -17.57
C VAL A 741 7.55 33.09 -17.30
N TYR A 742 7.13 31.83 -17.05
CA TYR A 742 5.79 31.44 -16.67
C TYR A 742 5.63 31.37 -15.16
N TYR A 743 6.61 30.76 -14.50
CA TYR A 743 6.63 30.58 -13.05
C TYR A 743 8.06 30.65 -12.54
N GLU A 744 8.24 31.28 -11.39
CA GLU A 744 9.54 31.38 -10.74
C GLU A 744 9.39 31.27 -9.22
N SER A 745 10.25 30.47 -8.61
CA SER A 745 10.43 30.35 -7.16
C SER A 745 11.92 30.45 -6.80
N GLU A 746 12.23 30.29 -5.53
CA GLU A 746 13.60 30.34 -5.03
C GLU A 746 14.46 29.22 -5.61
N ASP A 747 13.87 28.01 -5.78
CA ASP A 747 14.51 26.75 -6.19
C ASP A 747 14.24 26.33 -7.65
N PHE A 748 13.31 27.03 -8.36
CA PHE A 748 12.78 26.56 -9.63
C PHE A 748 12.36 27.71 -10.56
N ILE A 749 12.54 27.53 -11.85
CA ILE A 749 12.04 28.42 -12.89
C ILE A 749 11.44 27.63 -14.05
N CYS A 750 10.31 28.11 -14.56
CA CYS A 750 9.66 27.57 -15.74
C CYS A 750 9.51 28.67 -16.82
N TYR A 751 9.97 28.37 -18.00
CA TYR A 751 9.71 29.19 -19.18
C TYR A 751 8.59 28.61 -20.01
N VAL A 752 7.77 29.46 -20.61
CA VAL A 752 6.74 29.07 -21.57
C VAL A 752 7.01 29.65 -22.94
N MET A 753 6.87 28.83 -23.95
CA MET A 753 6.95 29.21 -25.34
C MET A 753 5.63 28.84 -26.04
N PRO A 754 4.79 29.83 -26.37
CA PRO A 754 3.61 29.61 -27.21
C PRO A 754 4.06 29.22 -28.62
N GLN A 755 3.55 28.13 -29.14
CA GLN A 755 3.87 27.66 -30.49
C GLN A 755 3.01 28.36 -31.55
N ASN A 756 3.65 28.78 -32.62
CA ASN A 756 2.96 29.29 -33.81
C ASN A 756 3.21 28.32 -34.98
N MET A 757 2.16 27.73 -35.52
CA MET A 757 2.28 26.80 -36.64
C MET A 757 2.87 27.42 -37.92
N TYR A 758 2.84 28.74 -38.02
CA TYR A 758 3.40 29.47 -39.17
C TYR A 758 4.83 29.94 -38.94
N HIS A 759 5.35 29.83 -37.71
CA HIS A 759 6.71 30.22 -37.37
C HIS A 759 7.37 29.08 -36.60
N GLN A 760 8.29 28.39 -37.25
CA GLN A 760 9.06 27.32 -36.63
C GLN A 760 10.38 27.88 -36.08
N TYR A 761 10.64 27.66 -34.81
CA TYR A 761 11.87 28.11 -34.20
C TYR A 761 13.01 27.15 -34.49
N ASN A 762 14.20 27.71 -34.74
CA ASN A 762 15.42 26.94 -34.63
C ASN A 762 15.89 26.94 -33.19
N PHE A 763 15.73 25.78 -32.53
CA PHE A 763 16.12 25.61 -31.13
C PHE A 763 17.64 25.43 -30.96
N ALA A 764 18.38 25.15 -32.04
CA ALA A 764 19.83 25.04 -31.99
C ALA A 764 20.44 26.45 -31.84
N ILE A 765 21.11 26.70 -30.73
CA ILE A 765 21.78 27.94 -30.44
C ILE A 765 23.25 27.63 -30.21
N ASP A 766 24.12 28.34 -30.97
CA ASP A 766 25.55 28.26 -30.78
C ASP A 766 25.93 29.02 -29.48
N TYR A 767 26.40 28.28 -28.50
CA TYR A 767 26.90 28.83 -27.23
C TYR A 767 28.35 29.33 -27.31
N GLY A 768 28.94 29.31 -28.50
CA GLY A 768 30.36 29.66 -28.69
C GLY A 768 31.31 28.49 -28.40
N TYR A 769 30.84 27.33 -28.03
CA TYR A 769 31.72 26.16 -27.82
C TYR A 769 32.33 25.62 -29.08
N ASN A 770 31.69 25.82 -30.24
CA ASN A 770 32.22 25.40 -31.56
C ASN A 770 33.21 26.37 -32.20
N GLN A 771 33.37 27.59 -31.62
CA GLN A 771 34.33 28.57 -32.13
C GLN A 771 35.79 28.16 -31.88
N VAL A 772 36.05 27.31 -30.88
CA VAL A 772 37.39 26.83 -30.55
C VAL A 772 37.86 25.81 -31.55
N GLN A 773 36.98 24.96 -32.07
CA GLN A 773 37.33 23.94 -33.08
C GLN A 773 37.60 24.53 -34.46
N THR A 774 36.92 25.60 -34.84
CA THR A 774 37.16 26.29 -36.14
C THR A 774 38.44 27.09 -36.19
N GLN A 775 39.10 27.38 -35.08
CA GLN A 775 40.41 28.01 -35.06
C GLN A 775 41.57 27.00 -35.20
N GLU A 776 41.39 25.76 -34.75
CA GLU A 776 42.39 24.71 -34.90
C GLU A 776 42.41 24.10 -36.35
N GLU A 777 41.31 24.18 -37.06
CA GLU A 777 41.26 23.74 -38.51
C GLU A 777 41.82 24.83 -39.48
N LYS A 778 42.13 26.01 -39.01
CA LYS A 778 42.71 27.12 -39.82
C LYS A 778 44.20 27.37 -39.59
N ASN A 779 44.85 26.60 -38.74
CA ASN A 779 46.31 26.58 -38.59
C ASN A 779 46.84 25.21 -39.01
#